data_f690bf1e17ea2685f2585448dfac00c9
#
_entry.id   f690bf1e17ea2685f2585448dfac00c9
#
_cell.length_a   1.000
_cell.length_b   1.000
_cell.length_c   1.000
_cell.angle_alpha   90.00
_cell.angle_beta   90.00
_cell.angle_gamma   90.00
#
_symmetry.space_group_name_H-M   'P 1'
#
loop_
_entity.id
_entity.type
_entity.pdbx_description
1 polymer ?
#
loop_
_entity_poly.entity_id
_entity_poly.type
_entity_poly.pdbx_seq_one_letter_code
_entity_poly.pdbx_strand_id
1 'polypeptide(L)'
;MPTTRTRSLLLTLPDVAALARVQRPVVSMWRSRSRDSDLPFPAPAIRTGKQELFDADAVTEWLVATGRGNNPHVSEETALFAAVEPTGAIDESAAFDGLTSLLALKAATGERLADHTAAALLDLADDADPHDRSLYREIAALNQDLTSWAERADAVASAAYTPAAAFEALLARRVRHGLREHSDTAFDPAITELVARIAATLAEPELASATTFVDPSGGSDLLVALRVRLGDLDHPSAAIVGPETGAARLARRRAVAHGWSLVDATADDDGRLTLPGTTLVLAQYPSPAMPTMTDDDVLAAIDDIALAMDDDDRAVIVGPASALADATRSTSVESARDALLRTDRVRAIVRLPAGLWTARPRQQLAVWVLGPAHKDVAIGDRWVTVADLGAAALDDPATEDLVTDIVAAMGNRDAVRSHAFRFAQLARAGAVLASSGDLVRGSRPRARRSQQDPAETAVRVAQLIQEANRAESPARIQLEVEHRAPGQSRVVTLGELAAAGTVRVIPGNRLDPADVTSSADVPVIGADEVVGTRRVGERTIDRLTFSTRYPSGRYTEPGDIVFCSSPAGVGAVVDVAGFSVVMAPARVLRLNRHAPPGLVPDAVARALTEAPPAGGWRAWPVPLVPTDQASVLERALAEIFTARANAERRLANLDALAATLTDGVTSGALTLTLNSPTPTDDDPTEQRG
;
A
#
# COMPACT_ATOMS: atom_id res chain seq x y z
N MET A 1 -5.43 -57.96 -0.28
CA MET A 1 -4.66 -56.79 -0.61
C MET A 1 -5.31 -55.59 0.08
N PRO A 2 -4.67 -54.91 1.03
CA PRO A 2 -5.26 -53.71 1.62
C PRO A 2 -5.24 -52.64 0.55
N THR A 3 -6.41 -52.14 0.17
CA THR A 3 -6.62 -50.95 -0.65
C THR A 3 -5.97 -49.76 0.07
N THR A 4 -4.91 -49.25 -0.50
CA THR A 4 -4.30 -47.97 -0.08
C THR A 4 -5.39 -46.91 -0.14
N ARG A 5 -5.93 -46.50 1.01
CA ARG A 5 -6.84 -45.35 1.08
C ARG A 5 -6.06 -44.12 0.61
N THR A 6 -6.35 -43.66 -0.57
CA THR A 6 -5.91 -42.33 -1.03
C THR A 6 -6.39 -41.31 0.02
N ARG A 7 -5.48 -40.58 0.62
CA ARG A 7 -5.81 -39.58 1.63
C ARG A 7 -6.66 -38.48 0.98
N SER A 8 -7.84 -38.25 1.55
CA SER A 8 -8.72 -37.17 1.08
C SER A 8 -8.10 -35.85 1.36
N LEU A 9 -8.01 -34.99 0.34
CA LEU A 9 -7.62 -33.60 0.44
C LEU A 9 -8.82 -32.81 0.95
N LEU A 10 -8.60 -31.88 1.91
CA LEU A 10 -9.67 -31.17 2.59
C LEU A 10 -9.56 -29.65 2.39
N LEU A 11 -10.69 -28.98 2.20
CA LEU A 11 -10.82 -27.53 2.03
C LEU A 11 -11.69 -26.94 3.14
N THR A 12 -11.29 -25.81 3.70
CA THR A 12 -12.19 -24.95 4.47
C THR A 12 -13.04 -24.07 3.54
N LEU A 13 -14.13 -23.45 4.04
CA LEU A 13 -14.88 -22.46 3.24
C LEU A 13 -14.05 -21.26 2.75
N PRO A 14 -13.09 -20.72 3.51
CA PRO A 14 -12.14 -19.76 2.99
C PRO A 14 -11.25 -20.30 1.86
N ASP A 15 -10.79 -21.57 1.96
CA ASP A 15 -9.99 -22.18 0.90
C ASP A 15 -10.81 -22.37 -0.38
N VAL A 16 -12.07 -22.81 -0.26
CA VAL A 16 -13.00 -22.87 -1.39
C VAL A 16 -13.21 -21.50 -2.04
N ALA A 17 -13.32 -20.44 -1.23
CA ALA A 17 -13.47 -19.10 -1.75
C ALA A 17 -12.21 -18.62 -2.52
N ALA A 18 -11.04 -18.93 -1.98
CA ALA A 18 -9.76 -18.63 -2.62
C ALA A 18 -9.58 -19.43 -3.91
N LEU A 19 -9.81 -20.75 -3.88
CA LEU A 19 -9.77 -21.63 -5.05
C LEU A 19 -10.72 -21.17 -6.17
N ALA A 20 -11.95 -20.79 -5.79
CA ALA A 20 -12.95 -20.30 -6.74
C ALA A 20 -12.75 -18.81 -7.13
N ARG A 21 -11.77 -18.12 -6.58
CA ARG A 21 -11.49 -16.68 -6.77
C ARG A 21 -12.72 -15.80 -6.51
N VAL A 22 -13.39 -16.04 -5.37
CA VAL A 22 -14.56 -15.30 -4.92
C VAL A 22 -14.44 -14.94 -3.43
N GLN A 23 -15.29 -14.05 -2.95
CA GLN A 23 -15.33 -13.75 -1.53
C GLN A 23 -16.06 -14.84 -0.72
N ARG A 24 -15.61 -15.11 0.52
CA ARG A 24 -16.21 -16.10 1.42
C ARG A 24 -17.75 -16.02 1.55
N PRO A 25 -18.40 -14.85 1.65
CA PRO A 25 -19.86 -14.75 1.68
C PRO A 25 -20.54 -15.37 0.46
N VAL A 26 -19.89 -15.34 -0.72
CA VAL A 26 -20.41 -15.93 -1.96
C VAL A 26 -20.50 -17.45 -1.83
N VAL A 27 -19.48 -18.11 -1.29
CA VAL A 27 -19.49 -19.55 -1.06
C VAL A 27 -20.58 -19.93 -0.03
N SER A 28 -20.72 -19.16 1.04
CA SER A 28 -21.80 -19.36 2.01
C SER A 28 -23.19 -19.23 1.39
N MET A 29 -23.36 -18.28 0.46
CA MET A 29 -24.59 -18.10 -0.31
C MET A 29 -24.82 -19.27 -1.28
N TRP A 30 -23.78 -19.76 -1.97
CA TRP A 30 -23.89 -20.96 -2.82
C TRP A 30 -24.38 -22.16 -2.04
N ARG A 31 -23.76 -22.42 -0.89
CA ARG A 31 -24.15 -23.53 0.02
C ARG A 31 -25.62 -23.41 0.47
N SER A 32 -26.09 -22.20 0.78
CA SER A 32 -27.48 -21.99 1.19
C SER A 32 -28.44 -22.20 0.02
N ARG A 33 -28.15 -21.67 -1.16
CA ARG A 33 -29.04 -21.67 -2.33
C ARG A 33 -29.09 -22.99 -3.07
N SER A 34 -28.01 -23.80 -3.03
CA SER A 34 -27.94 -25.10 -3.70
C SER A 34 -28.49 -26.26 -2.84
N ARG A 35 -28.97 -25.99 -1.62
CA ARG A 35 -29.39 -27.05 -0.70
C ARG A 35 -30.47 -27.96 -1.28
N ASP A 36 -31.41 -27.37 -2.00
CA ASP A 36 -32.57 -28.06 -2.57
C ASP A 36 -32.48 -28.14 -4.12
N SER A 37 -31.28 -27.98 -4.68
CA SER A 37 -31.02 -28.12 -6.13
C SER A 37 -30.56 -29.53 -6.49
N ASP A 38 -30.62 -29.89 -7.79
CA ASP A 38 -30.15 -31.17 -8.32
C ASP A 38 -28.65 -31.40 -8.07
N LEU A 39 -27.88 -30.32 -7.87
CA LEU A 39 -26.44 -30.36 -7.55
C LEU A 39 -26.19 -29.55 -6.26
N PRO A 40 -26.45 -30.14 -5.07
CA PRO A 40 -26.20 -29.47 -3.80
C PRO A 40 -24.70 -29.29 -3.56
N PHE A 41 -24.34 -28.23 -2.82
CA PHE A 41 -22.95 -28.05 -2.40
C PHE A 41 -22.51 -29.25 -1.53
N PRO A 42 -21.30 -29.78 -1.69
CA PRO A 42 -20.81 -30.95 -0.95
C PRO A 42 -20.99 -30.81 0.57
N ALA A 43 -21.39 -31.93 1.18
CA ALA A 43 -21.48 -31.98 2.63
C ALA A 43 -20.09 -31.96 3.25
N PRO A 44 -19.93 -31.43 4.47
CA PRO A 44 -18.65 -31.48 5.17
C PRO A 44 -18.21 -32.92 5.39
N ALA A 45 -16.98 -33.23 4.98
CA ALA A 45 -16.37 -34.54 5.25
C ALA A 45 -15.99 -34.69 6.73
N ILE A 46 -15.50 -33.60 7.34
CA ILE A 46 -15.12 -33.59 8.76
C ILE A 46 -15.69 -32.35 9.42
N ARG A 47 -16.10 -32.48 10.69
CA ARG A 47 -16.51 -31.38 11.57
C ARG A 47 -15.73 -31.44 12.87
N THR A 48 -14.92 -30.42 13.15
CA THR A 48 -14.16 -30.29 14.39
C THR A 48 -14.56 -28.97 15.08
N GLY A 49 -15.42 -29.08 16.09
CA GLY A 49 -15.96 -27.90 16.77
C GLY A 49 -16.77 -26.99 15.83
N LYS A 50 -16.29 -25.76 15.58
CA LYS A 50 -16.92 -24.79 14.64
C LYS A 50 -16.36 -24.87 13.22
N GLN A 51 -15.34 -25.68 12.99
CA GLN A 51 -14.69 -25.79 11.68
C GLN A 51 -15.29 -26.94 10.89
N GLU A 52 -15.65 -26.67 9.66
CA GLU A 52 -16.13 -27.64 8.69
C GLU A 52 -15.08 -27.79 7.58
N LEU A 53 -14.72 -29.03 7.28
CA LEU A 53 -13.78 -29.40 6.23
C LEU A 53 -14.51 -30.17 5.14
N PHE A 54 -14.28 -29.83 3.89
CA PHE A 54 -14.95 -30.39 2.72
C PHE A 54 -13.95 -31.18 1.90
N ASP A 55 -14.37 -32.29 1.34
CA ASP A 55 -13.56 -33.06 0.40
C ASP A 55 -13.22 -32.23 -0.82
N ALA A 56 -11.93 -32.11 -1.16
CA ALA A 56 -11.44 -31.20 -2.19
C ALA A 56 -11.89 -31.65 -3.59
N ASP A 57 -11.91 -32.93 -3.86
CA ASP A 57 -12.31 -33.46 -5.15
C ASP A 57 -13.80 -33.23 -5.36
N ALA A 58 -14.63 -33.53 -4.34
CA ALA A 58 -16.06 -33.25 -4.40
C ALA A 58 -16.40 -31.77 -4.62
N VAL A 59 -15.65 -30.85 -3.96
CA VAL A 59 -15.83 -29.41 -4.16
C VAL A 59 -15.40 -29.00 -5.56
N THR A 60 -14.31 -29.52 -6.06
CA THR A 60 -13.79 -29.24 -7.39
C THR A 60 -14.76 -29.70 -8.48
N GLU A 61 -15.24 -30.95 -8.38
CA GLU A 61 -16.28 -31.48 -9.28
C GLU A 61 -17.54 -30.63 -9.26
N TRP A 62 -17.96 -30.18 -8.06
CA TRP A 62 -19.13 -29.31 -7.93
C TRP A 62 -18.90 -27.93 -8.58
N LEU A 63 -17.73 -27.31 -8.41
CA LEU A 63 -17.39 -26.04 -9.04
C LEU A 63 -17.39 -26.14 -10.57
N VAL A 64 -16.78 -27.21 -11.10
CA VAL A 64 -16.75 -27.50 -12.54
C VAL A 64 -18.16 -27.75 -13.08
N ALA A 65 -18.94 -28.63 -12.44
CA ALA A 65 -20.29 -29.01 -12.88
C ALA A 65 -21.28 -27.83 -12.87
N THR A 66 -21.11 -26.91 -11.91
CA THR A 66 -22.01 -25.74 -11.77
C THR A 66 -21.51 -24.51 -12.52
N GLY A 67 -20.27 -24.49 -13.03
CA GLY A 67 -19.62 -23.33 -13.65
C GLY A 67 -19.50 -22.14 -12.72
N ARG A 68 -19.44 -22.36 -11.39
CA ARG A 68 -19.38 -21.29 -10.40
C ARG A 68 -17.94 -20.96 -10.03
N GLY A 69 -17.71 -19.68 -9.79
CA GLY A 69 -16.38 -19.15 -9.53
C GLY A 69 -15.79 -18.46 -10.76
N ASN A 70 -14.65 -17.80 -10.55
CA ASN A 70 -13.93 -17.06 -11.57
C ASN A 70 -12.58 -17.70 -11.91
N ASN A 71 -12.37 -18.96 -11.48
CA ASN A 71 -11.13 -19.69 -11.70
C ASN A 71 -11.31 -20.73 -12.82
N PRO A 72 -10.75 -20.53 -14.02
CA PRO A 72 -10.83 -21.50 -15.10
C PRO A 72 -9.96 -22.74 -14.85
N HIS A 73 -8.99 -22.68 -13.93
CA HIS A 73 -8.02 -23.75 -13.62
C HIS A 73 -8.31 -24.43 -12.27
N VAL A 74 -9.57 -24.43 -11.85
CA VAL A 74 -9.96 -24.94 -10.52
C VAL A 74 -9.50 -26.38 -10.27
N SER A 75 -9.56 -27.26 -11.26
CA SER A 75 -9.15 -28.67 -11.12
C SER A 75 -7.65 -28.82 -10.92
N GLU A 76 -6.85 -28.01 -11.60
CA GLU A 76 -5.39 -28.03 -11.56
C GLU A 76 -4.88 -27.42 -10.25
N GLU A 77 -5.52 -26.34 -9.80
CA GLU A 77 -5.10 -25.58 -8.62
C GLU A 77 -5.61 -26.18 -7.29
N THR A 78 -6.51 -27.18 -7.31
CA THR A 78 -7.10 -27.75 -6.08
C THR A 78 -6.04 -28.21 -5.07
N ALA A 79 -4.96 -28.84 -5.54
CA ALA A 79 -3.87 -29.30 -4.69
C ALA A 79 -3.20 -28.19 -3.88
N LEU A 80 -3.19 -26.95 -4.37
CA LEU A 80 -2.60 -25.78 -3.68
C LEU A 80 -3.41 -25.36 -2.46
N PHE A 81 -4.73 -25.50 -2.53
CA PHE A 81 -5.65 -25.00 -1.50
C PHE A 81 -6.07 -26.08 -0.50
N ALA A 82 -5.92 -27.35 -0.85
CA ALA A 82 -6.34 -28.44 0.01
C ALA A 82 -5.33 -28.73 1.12
N ALA A 83 -5.80 -28.96 2.34
CA ALA A 83 -5.00 -29.51 3.44
C ALA A 83 -5.07 -31.05 3.40
N VAL A 84 -3.99 -31.70 3.81
CA VAL A 84 -4.03 -33.16 4.08
C VAL A 84 -4.84 -33.40 5.35
N GLU A 85 -5.68 -34.41 5.32
CA GLU A 85 -6.42 -34.85 6.52
C GLU A 85 -5.43 -35.12 7.67
N PRO A 86 -5.63 -34.49 8.85
CA PRO A 86 -4.75 -34.73 9.99
C PRO A 86 -4.88 -36.19 10.42
N THR A 87 -3.94 -37.03 10.03
CA THR A 87 -3.78 -38.33 10.66
C THR A 87 -3.03 -38.07 11.95
N GLY A 88 -3.59 -38.35 13.10
CA GLY A 88 -3.18 -38.02 14.45
C GLY A 88 -1.72 -38.20 14.88
N ALA A 89 -0.76 -38.31 13.94
CA ALA A 89 0.67 -38.47 14.15
C ALA A 89 1.50 -37.21 13.81
N ILE A 90 1.03 -36.35 12.89
CA ILE A 90 1.79 -35.12 12.46
C ILE A 90 0.89 -33.92 12.65
N ASP A 91 1.37 -32.91 13.40
CA ASP A 91 0.64 -31.67 13.57
C ASP A 91 0.70 -30.78 12.29
N GLU A 92 -0.15 -29.77 12.21
CA GLU A 92 -0.25 -28.88 11.05
C GLU A 92 1.05 -28.08 10.79
N SER A 93 1.83 -27.77 11.85
CA SER A 93 3.10 -27.08 11.72
C SER A 93 4.15 -27.97 11.11
N ALA A 94 4.33 -29.19 11.65
CA ALA A 94 5.28 -30.17 11.12
C ALA A 94 4.96 -30.56 9.68
N ALA A 95 3.67 -30.67 9.33
CA ALA A 95 3.22 -30.93 7.96
C ALA A 95 3.58 -29.79 7.00
N PHE A 96 3.39 -28.52 7.44
CA PHE A 96 3.77 -27.33 6.67
C PHE A 96 5.28 -27.25 6.50
N ASP A 97 6.04 -27.43 7.59
CA ASP A 97 7.50 -27.38 7.57
C ASP A 97 8.09 -28.48 6.68
N GLY A 98 7.61 -29.69 6.79
CA GLY A 98 8.03 -30.82 5.94
C GLY A 98 7.71 -30.61 4.46
N LEU A 99 6.50 -30.16 4.13
CA LEU A 99 6.10 -29.91 2.75
C LEU A 99 6.91 -28.77 2.11
N THR A 100 7.16 -27.68 2.86
CA THR A 100 7.99 -26.56 2.38
C THR A 100 9.46 -26.98 2.22
N SER A 101 9.98 -27.90 3.05
CA SER A 101 11.31 -28.48 2.90
C SER A 101 11.41 -29.35 1.64
N LEU A 102 10.40 -30.18 1.36
CA LEU A 102 10.34 -30.98 0.13
C LEU A 102 10.26 -30.10 -1.13
N LEU A 103 9.51 -29.00 -1.09
CA LEU A 103 9.49 -28.03 -2.21
C LEU A 103 10.85 -27.37 -2.43
N ALA A 104 11.56 -27.01 -1.35
CA ALA A 104 12.91 -26.49 -1.44
C ALA A 104 13.90 -27.56 -1.99
N LEU A 105 13.83 -28.78 -1.50
CA LEU A 105 14.63 -29.91 -2.02
C LEU A 105 14.38 -30.13 -3.51
N LYS A 106 13.11 -30.12 -3.94
CA LYS A 106 12.73 -30.24 -5.36
C LYS A 106 13.32 -29.10 -6.21
N ALA A 107 13.32 -27.87 -5.69
CA ALA A 107 13.91 -26.73 -6.38
C ALA A 107 15.43 -26.86 -6.51
N ALA A 108 16.10 -27.35 -5.45
CA ALA A 108 17.54 -27.53 -5.42
C ALA A 108 18.03 -28.65 -6.35
N THR A 109 17.28 -29.77 -6.42
CA THR A 109 17.68 -30.94 -7.20
C THR A 109 17.12 -30.95 -8.62
N GLY A 110 16.01 -30.30 -8.86
CA GLY A 110 15.26 -30.36 -10.12
C GLY A 110 14.57 -31.70 -10.36
N GLU A 111 14.68 -32.66 -9.42
CA GLU A 111 14.21 -34.03 -9.58
C GLU A 111 12.74 -34.19 -9.22
N ARG A 112 12.15 -35.30 -9.68
CA ARG A 112 10.82 -35.70 -9.25
C ARG A 112 10.94 -36.54 -7.96
N LEU A 113 10.46 -35.96 -6.85
CA LEU A 113 10.64 -36.54 -5.52
C LEU A 113 9.90 -37.87 -5.34
N ALA A 114 8.77 -38.05 -6.02
CA ALA A 114 7.98 -39.28 -5.99
C ALA A 114 8.72 -40.53 -6.54
N ASP A 115 9.80 -40.33 -7.31
CA ASP A 115 10.57 -41.43 -7.88
C ASP A 115 11.62 -42.00 -6.89
N HIS A 116 11.76 -41.37 -5.73
CA HIS A 116 12.72 -41.76 -4.69
C HIS A 116 12.09 -42.51 -3.52
N THR A 117 12.88 -43.38 -2.90
CA THR A 117 12.53 -44.02 -1.63
C THR A 117 12.69 -43.01 -0.48
N ALA A 118 12.04 -43.28 0.66
CA ALA A 118 12.19 -42.46 1.85
C ALA A 118 13.67 -42.26 2.29
N ALA A 119 14.47 -43.34 2.19
CA ALA A 119 15.92 -43.24 2.49
C ALA A 119 16.65 -42.36 1.51
N ALA A 120 16.40 -42.51 0.19
CA ALA A 120 17.02 -41.65 -0.81
C ALA A 120 16.63 -40.17 -0.70
N LEU A 121 15.40 -39.87 -0.26
CA LEU A 121 14.98 -38.46 0.00
C LEU A 121 15.73 -37.86 1.19
N LEU A 122 16.02 -38.66 2.23
CA LEU A 122 16.82 -38.20 3.36
C LEU A 122 18.29 -37.97 2.97
N ASP A 123 18.86 -38.88 2.18
CA ASP A 123 20.21 -38.74 1.64
C ASP A 123 20.33 -37.50 0.76
N LEU A 124 19.36 -37.24 -0.13
CA LEU A 124 19.30 -36.03 -0.95
C LEU A 124 19.15 -34.74 -0.09
N ALA A 125 18.42 -34.82 1.01
CA ALA A 125 18.27 -33.68 1.91
C ALA A 125 19.59 -33.38 2.67
N ASP A 126 20.31 -34.41 3.08
CA ASP A 126 21.62 -34.30 3.73
C ASP A 126 22.68 -33.77 2.76
N ASP A 127 22.69 -34.24 1.51
CA ASP A 127 23.57 -33.73 0.46
C ASP A 127 23.30 -32.26 0.12
N ALA A 128 22.03 -31.84 0.11
CA ALA A 128 21.63 -30.47 -0.20
C ALA A 128 21.82 -29.50 0.98
N ASP A 129 21.78 -29.98 2.22
CA ASP A 129 21.89 -29.19 3.45
C ASP A 129 22.72 -29.95 4.51
N PRO A 130 24.05 -30.12 4.31
CA PRO A 130 24.91 -30.96 5.15
C PRO A 130 24.95 -30.54 6.64
N HIS A 131 24.56 -29.33 6.95
CA HIS A 131 24.53 -28.80 8.32
C HIS A 131 23.13 -28.78 8.94
N ASP A 132 22.14 -29.39 8.29
CA ASP A 132 20.73 -29.40 8.71
C ASP A 132 20.20 -28.02 9.14
N ARG A 133 20.44 -27.01 8.32
CA ARG A 133 20.01 -25.65 8.60
C ARG A 133 18.56 -25.38 8.22
N SER A 134 17.96 -26.24 7.38
CA SER A 134 16.62 -25.96 6.84
C SER A 134 15.83 -27.17 6.32
N LEU A 135 16.46 -28.32 5.97
CA LEU A 135 15.79 -29.38 5.22
C LEU A 135 15.64 -30.70 5.98
N TYR A 136 16.75 -31.31 6.41
CA TYR A 136 16.78 -32.69 6.85
C TYR A 136 15.79 -32.99 8.00
N ARG A 137 15.84 -32.20 9.05
CA ARG A 137 15.00 -32.40 10.26
C ARG A 137 13.51 -32.34 9.97
N GLU A 138 13.09 -31.39 9.14
CA GLU A 138 11.69 -31.22 8.76
C GLU A 138 11.20 -32.35 7.85
N ILE A 139 12.04 -32.82 6.93
CA ILE A 139 11.73 -33.96 6.06
C ILE A 139 11.67 -35.25 6.88
N ALA A 140 12.65 -35.47 7.76
CA ALA A 140 12.67 -36.64 8.65
C ALA A 140 11.46 -36.69 9.60
N ALA A 141 10.94 -35.53 10.03
CA ALA A 141 9.75 -35.47 10.87
C ALA A 141 8.47 -35.97 10.19
N LEU A 142 8.43 -36.06 8.86
CA LEU A 142 7.32 -36.70 8.10
C LEU A 142 7.24 -38.19 8.24
N ASN A 143 8.28 -38.84 8.77
CA ASN A 143 8.34 -40.26 9.16
C ASN A 143 7.87 -41.25 8.07
N GLN A 144 7.02 -42.22 8.45
CA GLN A 144 6.54 -43.32 7.58
C GLN A 144 5.74 -42.84 6.36
N ASP A 145 5.28 -41.58 6.37
CA ASP A 145 4.46 -40.99 5.31
C ASP A 145 5.29 -40.21 4.29
N LEU A 146 6.63 -40.18 4.40
CA LEU A 146 7.52 -39.36 3.61
C LEU A 146 7.30 -39.48 2.09
N THR A 147 7.11 -40.72 1.59
CA THR A 147 6.85 -40.95 0.14
C THR A 147 5.53 -40.30 -0.31
N SER A 148 4.47 -40.40 0.50
CA SER A 148 3.20 -39.73 0.20
C SER A 148 3.33 -38.19 0.22
N TRP A 149 4.18 -37.64 1.10
CA TRP A 149 4.47 -36.22 1.13
C TRP A 149 5.32 -35.78 -0.07
N ALA A 150 6.23 -36.60 -0.57
CA ALA A 150 6.98 -36.38 -1.78
C ALA A 150 6.07 -36.29 -3.02
N GLU A 151 5.15 -37.30 -3.18
CA GLU A 151 4.11 -37.27 -4.22
C GLU A 151 3.28 -35.97 -4.15
N ARG A 152 2.93 -35.54 -2.94
CA ARG A 152 2.19 -34.32 -2.74
C ARG A 152 3.01 -33.09 -3.09
N ALA A 153 4.28 -33.00 -2.72
CA ALA A 153 5.15 -31.89 -3.09
C ALA A 153 5.25 -31.74 -4.62
N ASP A 154 5.38 -32.87 -5.33
CA ASP A 154 5.35 -32.90 -6.80
C ASP A 154 4.01 -32.40 -7.36
N ALA A 155 2.89 -32.85 -6.79
CA ALA A 155 1.56 -32.43 -7.23
C ALA A 155 1.32 -30.94 -7.01
N VAL A 156 1.69 -30.41 -5.83
CA VAL A 156 1.54 -28.99 -5.49
C VAL A 156 2.46 -28.12 -6.36
N ALA A 157 3.71 -28.55 -6.59
CA ALA A 157 4.63 -27.85 -7.48
C ALA A 157 4.13 -27.82 -8.93
N SER A 158 3.56 -28.94 -9.41
CA SER A 158 2.96 -29.02 -10.75
C SER A 158 1.73 -28.10 -10.87
N ALA A 159 0.87 -28.08 -9.86
CA ALA A 159 -0.32 -27.24 -9.82
C ALA A 159 0.01 -25.73 -9.79
N ALA A 160 1.15 -25.38 -9.20
CA ALA A 160 1.65 -23.98 -9.16
C ALA A 160 2.65 -23.66 -10.29
N TYR A 161 2.90 -24.60 -11.18
CA TYR A 161 3.89 -24.53 -12.27
C TYR A 161 5.36 -24.52 -11.81
N THR A 162 5.66 -24.10 -10.60
CA THR A 162 7.02 -24.10 -10.03
C THR A 162 7.00 -24.40 -8.53
N PRO A 163 8.11 -24.96 -7.97
CA PRO A 163 8.25 -25.12 -6.52
C PRO A 163 8.16 -23.79 -5.75
N ALA A 164 8.71 -22.71 -6.31
CA ALA A 164 8.65 -21.37 -5.73
C ALA A 164 7.20 -20.87 -5.59
N ALA A 165 6.41 -20.92 -6.65
CA ALA A 165 5.01 -20.50 -6.63
C ALA A 165 4.16 -21.36 -5.68
N ALA A 166 4.45 -22.66 -5.61
CA ALA A 166 3.84 -23.58 -4.64
C ALA A 166 4.16 -23.16 -3.20
N PHE A 167 5.41 -22.85 -2.93
CA PHE A 167 5.87 -22.38 -1.63
C PHE A 167 5.14 -21.12 -1.19
N GLU A 168 5.08 -20.10 -2.07
CA GLU A 168 4.38 -18.84 -1.78
C GLU A 168 2.88 -19.04 -1.52
N ALA A 169 2.22 -19.92 -2.27
CA ALA A 169 0.80 -20.23 -2.06
C ALA A 169 0.56 -20.88 -0.68
N LEU A 170 1.42 -21.81 -0.28
CA LEU A 170 1.35 -22.46 1.03
C LEU A 170 1.67 -21.48 2.17
N LEU A 171 2.68 -20.64 2.00
CA LEU A 171 3.06 -19.62 2.97
C LEU A 171 1.91 -18.62 3.16
N ALA A 172 1.36 -18.08 2.08
CA ALA A 172 0.23 -17.15 2.12
C ALA A 172 -0.99 -17.75 2.81
N ARG A 173 -1.23 -19.04 2.60
CA ARG A 173 -2.28 -19.77 3.32
C ARG A 173 -1.96 -19.86 4.82
N ARG A 174 -0.74 -20.25 5.19
CA ARG A 174 -0.32 -20.42 6.59
C ARG A 174 -0.36 -19.07 7.34
N VAL A 175 0.03 -17.97 6.70
CA VAL A 175 -0.08 -16.62 7.25
C VAL A 175 -1.53 -16.27 7.57
N ARG A 176 -2.48 -16.55 6.67
CA ARG A 176 -3.91 -16.34 6.93
C ARG A 176 -4.45 -17.17 8.10
N HIS A 177 -3.84 -18.31 8.39
CA HIS A 177 -4.27 -19.24 9.44
C HIS A 177 -3.51 -19.06 10.76
N GLY A 178 -2.60 -18.09 10.89
CA GLY A 178 -2.06 -17.72 12.19
C GLY A 178 -0.54 -17.63 12.31
N LEU A 179 0.20 -17.55 11.22
CA LEU A 179 1.65 -17.25 11.28
C LEU A 179 1.84 -15.75 11.56
N ARG A 180 1.67 -15.36 12.84
CA ARG A 180 1.61 -13.96 13.27
C ARG A 180 2.88 -13.20 12.98
N GLU A 181 4.04 -13.81 13.19
CA GLU A 181 5.35 -13.18 12.99
C GLU A 181 5.47 -12.63 11.55
N HIS A 182 4.97 -13.35 10.56
CA HIS A 182 4.97 -12.90 9.17
C HIS A 182 3.92 -11.82 8.92
N SER A 183 2.71 -11.97 9.46
CA SER A 183 1.65 -10.95 9.25
C SER A 183 1.96 -9.62 9.96
N ASP A 184 2.61 -9.66 11.14
CA ASP A 184 2.91 -8.48 11.94
C ASP A 184 4.12 -7.69 11.39
N THR A 185 5.00 -8.35 10.63
CA THR A 185 6.21 -7.76 10.04
C THR A 185 6.13 -7.56 8.53
N ALA A 186 5.03 -7.97 7.89
CA ALA A 186 4.83 -7.84 6.45
C ALA A 186 4.81 -6.38 5.99
N PHE A 187 5.60 -6.08 4.98
CA PHE A 187 5.60 -4.80 4.28
C PHE A 187 4.75 -4.86 3.01
N ASP A 188 4.35 -3.69 2.52
CA ASP A 188 3.70 -3.56 1.23
C ASP A 188 4.67 -3.97 0.10
N PRO A 189 4.21 -4.66 -0.96
CA PRO A 189 5.05 -5.03 -2.09
C PRO A 189 5.81 -3.88 -2.73
N ALA A 190 5.30 -2.65 -2.67
CA ALA A 190 5.99 -1.48 -3.20
C ALA A 190 7.35 -1.22 -2.53
N ILE A 191 7.50 -1.56 -1.23
CA ILE A 191 8.79 -1.44 -0.53
C ILE A 191 9.75 -2.52 -0.96
N THR A 192 9.31 -3.78 -0.98
CA THR A 192 10.17 -4.90 -1.37
C THR A 192 10.67 -4.70 -2.80
N GLU A 193 9.82 -4.16 -3.67
CA GLU A 193 10.17 -3.79 -5.03
C GLU A 193 11.18 -2.63 -5.09
N LEU A 194 10.97 -1.56 -4.31
CA LEU A 194 11.92 -0.45 -4.21
C LEU A 194 13.30 -0.93 -3.76
N VAL A 195 13.36 -1.74 -2.69
CA VAL A 195 14.61 -2.30 -2.16
C VAL A 195 15.28 -3.22 -3.19
N ALA A 196 14.49 -4.06 -3.86
CA ALA A 196 15.01 -4.94 -4.91
C ALA A 196 15.60 -4.16 -6.09
N ARG A 197 14.99 -3.04 -6.50
CA ARG A 197 15.54 -2.14 -7.53
C ARG A 197 16.85 -1.50 -7.08
N ILE A 198 16.87 -0.97 -5.85
CA ILE A 198 18.11 -0.39 -5.29
C ILE A 198 19.22 -1.44 -5.26
N ALA A 199 18.92 -2.62 -4.71
CA ALA A 199 19.88 -3.70 -4.55
C ALA A 199 20.41 -4.24 -5.90
N ALA A 200 19.53 -4.49 -6.86
CA ALA A 200 19.92 -4.96 -8.19
C ALA A 200 20.83 -3.95 -8.93
N THR A 201 20.56 -2.64 -8.75
CA THR A 201 21.40 -1.61 -9.36
C THR A 201 22.74 -1.46 -8.64
N LEU A 202 22.78 -1.62 -7.31
CA LEU A 202 24.02 -1.57 -6.51
C LEU A 202 24.91 -2.79 -6.71
N ALA A 203 24.32 -3.95 -7.05
CA ALA A 203 25.08 -5.19 -7.30
C ALA A 203 25.89 -5.14 -8.60
N GLU A 204 25.71 -4.14 -9.45
CA GLU A 204 26.30 -4.01 -10.78
C GLU A 204 26.17 -5.31 -11.62
N PRO A 205 25.43 -5.33 -12.72
CA PRO A 205 25.09 -6.56 -13.46
C PRO A 205 26.29 -7.44 -13.80
N GLU A 206 27.48 -6.83 -14.00
CA GLU A 206 28.74 -7.52 -14.34
C GLU A 206 29.37 -8.23 -13.14
N LEU A 207 29.07 -7.79 -11.91
CA LEU A 207 29.61 -8.33 -10.66
C LEU A 207 28.58 -9.13 -9.87
N ALA A 208 27.30 -9.12 -10.27
CA ALA A 208 26.22 -9.77 -9.53
C ALA A 208 26.45 -11.28 -9.31
N SER A 209 27.14 -11.96 -10.25
CA SER A 209 27.51 -13.38 -10.11
C SER A 209 28.58 -13.64 -9.04
N ALA A 210 29.38 -12.64 -8.69
CA ALA A 210 30.44 -12.72 -7.67
C ALA A 210 29.98 -12.13 -6.32
N THR A 211 28.80 -11.49 -6.27
CA THR A 211 28.26 -10.87 -5.08
C THR A 211 27.45 -11.87 -4.27
N THR A 212 27.70 -11.95 -2.97
CA THR A 212 26.84 -12.70 -2.04
C THR A 212 25.79 -11.77 -1.44
N PHE A 213 24.53 -12.15 -1.56
CA PHE A 213 23.41 -11.39 -0.98
C PHE A 213 23.13 -11.90 0.43
N VAL A 214 23.21 -11.02 1.44
CA VAL A 214 23.09 -11.41 2.84
C VAL A 214 21.83 -10.85 3.46
N ASP A 215 21.00 -11.73 4.03
CA ASP A 215 19.86 -11.34 4.89
C ASP A 215 20.21 -11.64 6.36
N PRO A 216 20.64 -10.66 7.15
CA PRO A 216 20.93 -10.85 8.57
C PRO A 216 19.69 -10.88 9.44
N SER A 217 18.53 -10.55 8.87
CA SER A 217 17.27 -10.45 9.59
C SER A 217 16.42 -11.72 9.56
N GLY A 218 16.69 -12.63 8.60
CA GLY A 218 15.92 -13.85 8.39
C GLY A 218 14.49 -13.60 7.92
N GLY A 219 14.24 -12.49 7.21
CA GLY A 219 12.92 -12.14 6.68
C GLY A 219 12.59 -12.79 5.36
N SER A 220 13.58 -12.97 4.47
CA SER A 220 13.53 -13.49 3.10
C SER A 220 12.72 -12.69 2.07
N ASP A 221 11.78 -11.81 2.46
CA ASP A 221 10.93 -11.07 1.51
C ASP A 221 11.75 -10.24 0.53
N LEU A 222 12.82 -9.59 1.01
CA LEU A 222 13.72 -8.77 0.18
C LEU A 222 14.53 -9.62 -0.80
N LEU A 223 15.01 -10.80 -0.37
CA LEU A 223 15.71 -11.74 -1.25
C LEU A 223 14.78 -12.28 -2.34
N VAL A 224 13.55 -12.61 -2.00
CA VAL A 224 12.55 -13.09 -2.98
C VAL A 224 12.26 -12.01 -4.02
N ALA A 225 12.03 -10.77 -3.59
CA ALA A 225 11.81 -9.65 -4.50
C ALA A 225 13.03 -9.39 -5.40
N LEU A 226 14.22 -9.43 -4.83
CA LEU A 226 15.48 -9.26 -5.58
C LEU A 226 15.68 -10.38 -6.60
N ARG A 227 15.36 -11.64 -6.26
CA ARG A 227 15.51 -12.78 -7.19
C ARG A 227 14.73 -12.57 -8.48
N VAL A 228 13.53 -12.00 -8.38
CA VAL A 228 12.72 -11.66 -9.55
C VAL A 228 13.43 -10.62 -10.44
N ARG A 229 14.14 -9.69 -9.82
CA ARG A 229 14.88 -8.63 -10.56
C ARG A 229 16.18 -9.10 -11.19
N LEU A 230 16.85 -10.05 -10.57
CA LEU A 230 18.09 -10.62 -11.11
C LEU A 230 17.84 -11.53 -12.34
N GLY A 231 16.59 -11.87 -12.62
CA GLY A 231 16.18 -12.58 -13.84
C GLY A 231 16.93 -13.88 -14.07
N ASP A 232 17.65 -13.96 -15.19
CA ASP A 232 18.32 -15.17 -15.68
C ASP A 232 19.68 -15.44 -15.02
N LEU A 233 20.03 -14.76 -13.92
CA LEU A 233 21.25 -15.07 -13.19
C LEU A 233 21.19 -16.48 -12.63
N ASP A 234 22.11 -17.34 -13.08
CA ASP A 234 22.16 -18.73 -12.65
C ASP A 234 22.62 -18.84 -11.19
N HIS A 235 21.76 -19.39 -10.35
CA HIS A 235 22.03 -19.75 -8.96
C HIS A 235 22.81 -18.69 -8.15
N PRO A 236 22.28 -17.45 -8.00
CA PRO A 236 22.97 -16.41 -7.23
C PRO A 236 23.16 -16.86 -5.78
N SER A 237 24.28 -16.46 -5.19
CA SER A 237 24.62 -16.83 -3.82
C SER A 237 23.90 -15.97 -2.80
N ALA A 238 23.29 -16.60 -1.79
CA ALA A 238 22.69 -15.90 -0.67
C ALA A 238 23.10 -16.51 0.68
N ALA A 239 23.14 -15.68 1.72
CA ALA A 239 23.31 -16.12 3.09
C ALA A 239 22.17 -15.57 3.96
N ILE A 240 21.54 -16.41 4.75
CA ILE A 240 20.54 -15.99 5.74
C ILE A 240 21.12 -16.25 7.12
N VAL A 241 21.45 -15.16 7.78
CA VAL A 241 21.99 -15.14 9.14
C VAL A 241 20.87 -14.78 10.10
N GLY A 242 21.05 -15.01 11.36
CA GLY A 242 20.08 -14.66 12.39
C GLY A 242 19.89 -15.81 13.37
N PRO A 243 19.06 -15.59 14.40
CA PRO A 243 18.84 -16.61 15.41
C PRO A 243 18.23 -17.87 14.79
N GLU A 244 18.66 -19.05 15.26
CA GLU A 244 18.15 -20.35 14.79
C GLU A 244 16.71 -20.58 15.25
N THR A 245 15.77 -19.88 14.61
CA THR A 245 14.33 -19.97 14.83
C THR A 245 13.64 -20.73 13.71
N GLY A 246 12.41 -21.17 13.94
CA GLY A 246 11.58 -21.74 12.88
C GLY A 246 11.38 -20.78 11.71
N ALA A 247 11.29 -19.48 11.98
CA ALA A 247 11.18 -18.45 10.94
C ALA A 247 12.46 -18.35 10.09
N ALA A 248 13.65 -18.39 10.70
CA ALA A 248 14.92 -18.36 9.95
C ALA A 248 15.10 -19.63 9.09
N ARG A 249 14.71 -20.82 9.61
CA ARG A 249 14.70 -22.04 8.82
C ARG A 249 13.73 -21.98 7.66
N LEU A 250 12.53 -21.43 7.88
CA LEU A 250 11.54 -21.19 6.82
C LEU A 250 12.06 -20.20 5.76
N ALA A 251 12.74 -19.15 6.18
CA ALA A 251 13.35 -18.19 5.25
C ALA A 251 14.41 -18.83 4.36
N ARG A 252 15.25 -19.71 4.89
CA ARG A 252 16.24 -20.48 4.11
C ARG A 252 15.57 -21.39 3.09
N ARG A 253 14.55 -22.19 3.51
CA ARG A 253 13.77 -23.02 2.58
C ARG A 253 13.15 -22.21 1.45
N ARG A 254 12.60 -21.04 1.80
CA ARG A 254 12.00 -20.12 0.84
C ARG A 254 13.02 -19.60 -0.17
N ALA A 255 14.21 -19.20 0.29
CA ALA A 255 15.29 -18.77 -0.59
C ALA A 255 15.70 -19.89 -1.55
N VAL A 256 15.93 -21.11 -1.05
CA VAL A 256 16.24 -22.27 -1.90
C VAL A 256 15.13 -22.54 -2.92
N ALA A 257 13.87 -22.51 -2.50
CA ALA A 257 12.73 -22.71 -3.40
C ALA A 257 12.68 -21.65 -4.55
N HIS A 258 13.20 -20.44 -4.29
CA HIS A 258 13.34 -19.38 -5.28
C HIS A 258 14.65 -19.43 -6.08
N GLY A 259 15.44 -20.50 -5.96
CA GLY A 259 16.66 -20.71 -6.76
C GLY A 259 17.89 -19.96 -6.25
N TRP A 260 17.94 -19.60 -4.97
CA TRP A 260 19.15 -19.12 -4.34
C TRP A 260 20.07 -20.27 -3.94
N SER A 261 21.36 -20.16 -4.19
CA SER A 261 22.38 -21.02 -3.60
C SER A 261 22.75 -20.50 -2.22
N LEU A 262 22.40 -21.22 -1.16
CA LEU A 262 22.75 -20.78 0.18
C LEU A 262 24.21 -21.07 0.48
N VAL A 263 24.90 -20.04 0.97
CA VAL A 263 26.28 -20.13 1.49
C VAL A 263 26.24 -19.91 3.00
N ASP A 264 27.19 -20.52 3.69
CA ASP A 264 27.35 -20.34 5.13
C ASP A 264 27.89 -18.94 5.41
N ALA A 265 27.09 -18.12 6.08
CA ALA A 265 27.60 -16.95 6.76
C ALA A 265 27.57 -17.24 8.26
N THR A 266 28.71 -17.07 8.90
CA THR A 266 28.89 -17.36 10.33
C THR A 266 28.89 -16.05 11.11
N ALA A 267 28.37 -16.10 12.32
CA ALA A 267 28.82 -15.15 13.36
C ALA A 267 30.16 -15.66 13.89
N ASP A 268 31.10 -14.77 14.18
CA ASP A 268 32.30 -15.13 14.90
C ASP A 268 32.02 -15.60 16.34
N ASP A 269 33.03 -16.03 17.07
CA ASP A 269 32.87 -16.50 18.43
C ASP A 269 32.27 -15.44 19.39
N ASP A 270 32.34 -14.17 19.02
CA ASP A 270 31.74 -13.04 19.74
C ASP A 270 30.33 -12.69 19.25
N GLY A 271 29.77 -13.46 18.29
CA GLY A 271 28.44 -13.26 17.71
C GLY A 271 28.39 -12.16 16.65
N ARG A 272 29.54 -11.66 16.16
CA ARG A 272 29.58 -10.64 15.12
C ARG A 272 29.38 -11.26 13.74
N LEU A 273 28.62 -10.57 12.91
CA LEU A 273 28.38 -10.95 11.53
C LEU A 273 29.71 -10.99 10.74
N THR A 274 29.99 -12.12 10.08
CA THR A 274 31.11 -12.24 9.16
C THR A 274 30.57 -12.32 7.73
N LEU A 275 30.98 -11.38 6.88
CA LEU A 275 30.50 -11.29 5.51
C LEU A 275 31.45 -12.08 4.57
N PRO A 276 30.91 -12.95 3.70
CA PRO A 276 31.70 -13.78 2.80
C PRO A 276 32.03 -13.04 1.48
N GLY A 277 33.24 -12.50 1.35
CA GLY A 277 33.67 -11.80 0.12
C GLY A 277 32.94 -10.50 -0.13
N THR A 278 32.74 -10.10 -1.37
CA THR A 278 31.94 -8.91 -1.72
C THR A 278 30.46 -9.17 -1.46
N THR A 279 29.85 -8.36 -0.61
CA THR A 279 28.48 -8.58 -0.17
C THR A 279 27.55 -7.40 -0.42
N LEU A 280 26.29 -7.75 -0.62
CA LEU A 280 25.18 -6.81 -0.55
C LEU A 280 24.19 -7.28 0.52
N VAL A 281 24.14 -6.55 1.62
CA VAL A 281 23.26 -6.86 2.77
C VAL A 281 21.87 -6.29 2.51
N LEU A 282 20.84 -7.11 2.71
CA LEU A 282 19.43 -6.75 2.62
C LEU A 282 18.76 -7.03 3.96
N ALA A 283 18.46 -5.99 4.72
CA ALA A 283 17.88 -6.14 6.04
C ALA A 283 16.49 -5.51 6.15
N GLN A 284 15.58 -6.26 6.76
CA GLN A 284 14.25 -5.81 7.13
C GLN A 284 14.11 -5.86 8.65
N TYR A 285 13.74 -4.75 9.28
CA TYR A 285 13.51 -4.69 10.71
C TYR A 285 12.15 -4.03 11.02
N PRO A 286 11.31 -4.66 11.90
CA PRO A 286 11.43 -6.03 12.37
C PRO A 286 11.22 -7.05 11.26
N SER A 287 11.59 -8.30 11.51
CA SER A 287 11.44 -9.43 10.58
C SER A 287 10.68 -10.59 11.23
N PRO A 288 10.21 -11.60 10.47
CA PRO A 288 9.60 -12.78 11.05
C PRO A 288 10.48 -13.54 12.04
N ALA A 289 11.79 -13.52 11.86
CA ALA A 289 12.73 -14.13 12.81
C ALA A 289 12.97 -13.26 14.07
N MET A 290 12.74 -11.94 13.94
CA MET A 290 12.87 -10.94 15.01
C MET A 290 11.66 -10.00 15.02
N PRO A 291 10.46 -10.49 15.42
CA PRO A 291 9.21 -9.76 15.25
C PRO A 291 9.01 -8.61 16.25
N THR A 292 9.75 -8.62 17.36
CA THR A 292 9.69 -7.61 18.42
C THR A 292 11.04 -6.96 18.59
N MET A 293 11.22 -5.78 17.99
CA MET A 293 12.43 -4.97 18.11
C MET A 293 12.05 -3.56 18.55
N THR A 294 12.82 -3.00 19.47
CA THR A 294 12.79 -1.58 19.81
C THR A 294 13.62 -0.77 18.81
N ASP A 295 13.49 0.56 18.81
CA ASP A 295 14.32 1.42 17.97
C ASP A 295 15.82 1.26 18.28
N ASP A 296 16.17 1.02 19.54
CA ASP A 296 17.55 0.74 19.98
C ASP A 296 18.04 -0.61 19.43
N ASP A 297 17.21 -1.66 19.44
CA ASP A 297 17.57 -2.98 18.88
C ASP A 297 17.81 -2.90 17.37
N VAL A 298 16.98 -2.11 16.66
CA VAL A 298 17.15 -1.89 15.21
C VAL A 298 18.48 -1.21 14.92
N LEU A 299 18.83 -0.17 15.69
CA LEU A 299 20.09 0.55 15.49
C LEU A 299 21.31 -0.30 15.87
N ALA A 300 21.22 -1.14 16.90
CA ALA A 300 22.27 -2.08 17.26
C ALA A 300 22.51 -3.10 16.14
N ALA A 301 21.45 -3.66 15.55
CA ALA A 301 21.57 -4.57 14.41
C ALA A 301 22.20 -3.90 13.18
N ILE A 302 21.93 -2.61 12.97
CA ILE A 302 22.57 -1.84 11.88
C ILE A 302 24.05 -1.57 12.18
N ASP A 303 24.40 -1.34 13.45
CA ASP A 303 25.80 -1.16 13.87
C ASP A 303 26.63 -2.44 13.64
N ASP A 304 26.06 -3.61 13.96
CA ASP A 304 26.67 -4.91 13.66
C ASP A 304 26.94 -5.09 12.16
N ILE A 305 25.99 -4.69 11.30
CA ILE A 305 26.17 -4.70 9.84
C ILE A 305 27.29 -3.74 9.44
N ALA A 306 27.26 -2.49 9.92
CA ALA A 306 28.23 -1.47 9.55
C ALA A 306 29.66 -1.81 9.99
N LEU A 307 29.81 -2.51 11.10
CA LEU A 307 31.09 -3.00 11.63
C LEU A 307 31.64 -4.19 10.82
N ALA A 308 30.76 -5.02 10.27
CA ALA A 308 31.16 -6.17 9.44
C ALA A 308 31.53 -5.80 8.00
N MET A 309 31.10 -4.62 7.52
CA MET A 309 31.25 -4.20 6.12
C MET A 309 32.68 -3.73 5.80
N ASP A 310 33.21 -4.22 4.71
CA ASP A 310 34.38 -3.65 4.02
C ASP A 310 33.97 -2.55 3.02
N ASP A 311 34.93 -1.99 2.29
CA ASP A 311 34.68 -0.89 1.35
C ASP A 311 33.95 -1.32 0.06
N ASP A 312 34.06 -2.60 -0.29
CA ASP A 312 33.37 -3.17 -1.45
C ASP A 312 31.93 -3.62 -1.12
N ASP A 313 31.58 -3.63 0.17
CA ASP A 313 30.27 -4.03 0.61
C ASP A 313 29.22 -2.90 0.52
N ARG A 314 27.99 -3.30 0.38
CA ARG A 314 26.82 -2.42 0.38
C ARG A 314 25.73 -3.00 1.29
N ALA A 315 24.89 -2.13 1.84
CA ALA A 315 23.71 -2.57 2.58
C ALA A 315 22.49 -1.72 2.24
N VAL A 316 21.32 -2.35 2.12
CA VAL A 316 20.02 -1.69 2.01
C VAL A 316 19.16 -2.18 3.15
N ILE A 317 18.78 -1.27 4.03
CA ILE A 317 18.12 -1.57 5.30
C ILE A 317 16.79 -0.83 5.35
N VAL A 318 15.71 -1.56 5.63
CA VAL A 318 14.37 -1.00 5.85
C VAL A 318 13.99 -1.17 7.32
N GLY A 319 13.51 -0.10 7.92
CA GLY A 319 13.06 -0.13 9.31
C GLY A 319 12.11 1.00 9.66
N PRO A 320 11.63 1.05 10.92
CA PRO A 320 10.75 2.12 11.39
C PRO A 320 11.40 3.50 11.20
N ALA A 321 10.65 4.46 10.68
CA ALA A 321 11.14 5.84 10.57
C ALA A 321 11.49 6.44 11.95
N SER A 322 10.83 5.98 13.02
CA SER A 322 11.18 6.34 14.40
C SER A 322 12.61 5.98 14.78
N ALA A 323 13.11 4.84 14.30
CA ALA A 323 14.52 4.45 14.47
C ALA A 323 15.45 5.16 13.49
N LEU A 324 15.05 5.38 12.22
CA LEU A 324 15.96 5.70 11.13
C LEU A 324 15.92 7.16 10.65
N ALA A 325 14.82 7.89 10.83
CA ALA A 325 14.67 9.21 10.20
C ALA A 325 14.00 10.26 11.10
N ASP A 326 12.96 9.88 11.85
CA ASP A 326 12.11 10.84 12.57
C ASP A 326 12.81 11.47 13.77
N ALA A 327 12.32 12.64 14.18
CA ALA A 327 12.74 13.24 15.45
C ALA A 327 12.43 12.30 16.62
N THR A 328 13.42 12.08 17.48
CA THR A 328 13.28 11.26 18.67
C THR A 328 13.47 12.07 19.95
N ARG A 329 12.87 11.60 21.04
CA ARG A 329 13.12 12.11 22.40
C ARG A 329 14.00 11.17 23.21
N SER A 330 14.33 10.00 22.63
CA SER A 330 15.25 9.03 23.25
C SER A 330 16.69 9.46 23.00
N THR A 331 17.42 9.72 24.05
CA THR A 331 18.86 10.04 23.98
C THR A 331 19.70 8.85 23.55
N SER A 332 19.27 7.60 23.83
CA SER A 332 19.94 6.38 23.37
C SER A 332 19.84 6.25 21.86
N VAL A 333 18.63 6.38 21.30
CA VAL A 333 18.38 6.34 19.85
C VAL A 333 19.15 7.45 19.12
N GLU A 334 19.16 8.67 19.66
CA GLU A 334 19.91 9.79 19.07
C GLU A 334 21.42 9.50 19.08
N SER A 335 21.96 9.02 20.20
CA SER A 335 23.38 8.69 20.33
C SER A 335 23.79 7.53 19.40
N ALA A 336 22.95 6.51 19.25
CA ALA A 336 23.21 5.39 18.34
C ALA A 336 23.20 5.82 16.87
N ARG A 337 22.23 6.65 16.46
CA ARG A 337 22.19 7.25 15.11
C ARG A 337 23.46 8.08 14.84
N ASP A 338 23.84 8.90 15.79
CA ASP A 338 25.03 9.75 15.70
C ASP A 338 26.30 8.90 15.55
N ALA A 339 26.41 7.79 16.30
CA ALA A 339 27.54 6.87 16.18
C ALA A 339 27.60 6.27 14.77
N LEU A 340 26.48 5.76 14.26
CA LEU A 340 26.38 5.20 12.92
C LEU A 340 26.69 6.22 11.81
N LEU A 341 26.21 7.45 11.91
CA LEU A 341 26.52 8.51 10.95
C LEU A 341 28.01 8.88 10.98
N ARG A 342 28.70 8.77 12.13
CA ARG A 342 30.14 9.02 12.26
C ARG A 342 31.00 7.91 11.68
N THR A 343 30.45 6.69 11.47
CA THR A 343 31.18 5.62 10.75
C THR A 343 31.46 5.99 9.28
N ASP A 344 30.74 6.99 8.76
CA ASP A 344 30.81 7.42 7.36
C ASP A 344 30.31 6.34 6.35
N ARG A 345 29.63 5.30 6.86
CA ARG A 345 29.05 4.23 6.04
C ARG A 345 27.66 4.59 5.53
N VAL A 346 26.90 5.41 6.26
CA VAL A 346 25.53 5.81 5.88
C VAL A 346 25.60 6.78 4.70
N ARG A 347 25.19 6.34 3.53
CA ARG A 347 25.27 7.12 2.26
C ARG A 347 23.91 7.70 1.84
N ALA A 348 22.81 7.03 2.20
CA ALA A 348 21.47 7.56 1.93
C ALA A 348 20.51 7.27 3.07
N ILE A 349 19.62 8.23 3.34
CA ILE A 349 18.51 8.16 4.30
C ILE A 349 17.24 8.60 3.59
N VAL A 350 16.25 7.72 3.48
CA VAL A 350 14.99 7.97 2.77
C VAL A 350 13.82 7.69 3.69
N ARG A 351 13.01 8.71 4.00
CA ARG A 351 11.72 8.50 4.68
C ARG A 351 10.68 8.12 3.64
N LEU A 352 9.89 7.09 3.91
CA LEU A 352 8.85 6.57 3.04
C LEU A 352 7.45 7.07 3.44
N PRO A 353 6.45 7.00 2.53
CA PRO A 353 5.06 7.33 2.86
C PRO A 353 4.49 6.43 3.95
N ALA A 354 3.43 6.89 4.61
CA ALA A 354 2.65 6.05 5.52
C ALA A 354 1.82 5.01 4.73
N GLY A 355 1.39 3.94 5.41
CA GLY A 355 0.57 2.89 4.80
C GLY A 355 1.35 1.68 4.28
N LEU A 356 2.67 1.75 4.25
CA LEU A 356 3.53 0.72 3.69
C LEU A 356 3.89 -0.42 4.68
N TRP A 357 3.55 -0.29 5.95
CA TRP A 357 3.62 -1.38 6.92
C TRP A 357 2.22 -1.94 7.13
N THR A 358 1.94 -3.12 6.59
CA THR A 358 0.59 -3.69 6.52
C THR A 358 -0.08 -3.80 7.88
N ALA A 359 0.65 -4.27 8.90
CA ALA A 359 0.12 -4.40 10.26
C ALA A 359 0.04 -3.06 11.03
N ARG A 360 0.79 -2.05 10.62
CA ARG A 360 0.92 -0.76 11.31
C ARG A 360 0.84 0.42 10.31
N PRO A 361 -0.30 0.63 9.64
CA PRO A 361 -0.40 1.57 8.51
C PRO A 361 -0.17 3.05 8.87
N ARG A 362 -0.19 3.39 10.15
CA ARG A 362 0.13 4.75 10.63
C ARG A 362 1.62 4.97 10.88
N GLN A 363 2.41 3.91 11.01
CA GLN A 363 3.85 3.98 11.17
C GLN A 363 4.51 4.15 9.80
N GLN A 364 5.38 5.14 9.68
CA GLN A 364 6.21 5.31 8.50
C GLN A 364 7.44 4.42 8.60
N LEU A 365 7.95 4.03 7.45
CA LEU A 365 9.21 3.33 7.29
C LEU A 365 10.26 4.27 6.70
N ALA A 366 11.52 3.90 6.88
CA ALA A 366 12.61 4.56 6.21
C ALA A 366 13.61 3.52 5.67
N VAL A 367 14.36 3.93 4.66
CA VAL A 367 15.45 3.14 4.07
C VAL A 367 16.77 3.83 4.38
N TRP A 368 17.72 3.06 4.89
CA TRP A 368 19.12 3.44 4.95
C TRP A 368 19.90 2.64 3.92
N VAL A 369 20.80 3.32 3.20
CA VAL A 369 21.73 2.65 2.31
C VAL A 369 23.14 2.93 2.78
N LEU A 370 23.87 1.87 3.07
CA LEU A 370 25.25 1.90 3.51
C LEU A 370 26.19 1.54 2.36
N GLY A 371 27.37 2.13 2.37
CA GLY A 371 28.39 1.89 1.35
C GLY A 371 29.79 2.25 1.83
N PRO A 372 30.76 2.43 0.92
CA PRO A 372 32.15 2.75 1.29
C PRO A 372 32.23 4.08 2.01
N ALA A 373 33.14 4.15 2.98
CA ALA A 373 33.49 5.40 3.60
C ALA A 373 34.18 6.36 2.59
N HIS A 374 34.05 7.67 2.82
CA HIS A 374 34.69 8.67 1.97
C HIS A 374 36.19 8.76 2.24
N LYS A 375 37.02 8.00 1.51
CA LYS A 375 38.47 7.94 1.78
C LYS A 375 39.21 9.25 1.50
N ASP A 376 38.86 9.94 0.42
CA ASP A 376 39.58 11.13 -0.08
C ASP A 376 38.82 12.44 0.14
N VAL A 377 37.83 12.45 1.05
CA VAL A 377 37.02 13.61 1.36
C VAL A 377 37.27 14.06 2.79
N ALA A 378 37.61 15.34 2.96
CA ALA A 378 37.76 15.91 4.29
C ALA A 378 36.49 15.74 5.12
N ILE A 379 36.60 15.46 6.42
CA ILE A 379 35.46 15.17 7.33
C ILE A 379 34.37 16.24 7.22
N GLY A 380 34.73 17.52 7.12
CA GLY A 380 33.75 18.61 7.01
C GLY A 380 33.00 18.66 5.66
N ASP A 381 33.49 17.97 4.64
CA ASP A 381 32.89 17.94 3.30
C ASP A 381 32.19 16.61 2.96
N ARG A 382 32.20 15.64 3.88
CA ARG A 382 31.47 14.38 3.74
C ARG A 382 29.98 14.62 3.67
N TRP A 383 29.30 13.81 2.88
CA TRP A 383 27.87 13.99 2.60
C TRP A 383 27.05 12.71 2.87
N VAL A 384 25.81 12.92 3.17
CA VAL A 384 24.75 11.90 3.19
C VAL A 384 23.64 12.39 2.27
N THR A 385 23.11 11.50 1.47
CA THR A 385 21.95 11.80 0.63
C THR A 385 20.67 11.61 1.43
N VAL A 386 19.82 12.61 1.48
CA VAL A 386 18.58 12.57 2.27
C VAL A 386 17.37 12.84 1.39
N ALA A 387 16.30 12.07 1.60
CA ALA A 387 15.03 12.25 0.87
C ALA A 387 13.83 12.08 1.82
N ASP A 388 12.86 12.97 1.73
CA ASP A 388 11.58 12.87 2.44
C ASP A 388 10.44 12.62 1.44
N LEU A 389 10.01 11.37 1.35
CA LEU A 389 8.89 10.93 0.53
C LEU A 389 7.58 10.77 1.33
N GLY A 390 7.55 11.25 2.58
CA GLY A 390 6.41 11.07 3.49
C GLY A 390 5.06 11.53 2.93
N ALA A 391 5.06 12.45 1.97
CA ALA A 391 3.86 12.96 1.29
C ALA A 391 3.80 12.61 -0.21
N ALA A 392 4.77 11.84 -0.73
CA ALA A 392 4.84 11.45 -2.14
C ALA A 392 4.22 10.07 -2.37
N ALA A 393 3.70 9.81 -3.57
CA ALA A 393 3.36 8.45 -3.99
C ALA A 393 4.62 7.74 -4.48
N LEU A 394 4.75 6.45 -4.15
CA LEU A 394 5.78 5.58 -4.71
C LEU A 394 5.26 5.01 -6.04
N ASP A 395 5.20 5.83 -7.07
CA ASP A 395 4.95 5.37 -8.43
C ASP A 395 6.26 4.90 -9.12
N ASP A 396 6.13 4.22 -10.25
CA ASP A 396 7.31 3.72 -10.98
C ASP A 396 8.32 4.82 -11.35
N PRO A 397 7.90 6.01 -11.85
CA PRO A 397 8.83 7.08 -12.15
C PRO A 397 9.54 7.64 -10.92
N ALA A 398 8.84 7.80 -9.79
CA ALA A 398 9.44 8.27 -8.55
C ALA A 398 10.45 7.26 -8.01
N THR A 399 10.12 5.98 -8.10
CA THR A 399 10.99 4.88 -7.68
C THR A 399 12.26 4.84 -8.53
N GLU A 400 12.17 4.97 -9.85
CA GLU A 400 13.31 4.97 -10.77
C GLU A 400 14.26 6.16 -10.53
N ASP A 401 13.69 7.37 -10.40
CA ASP A 401 14.47 8.57 -10.10
C ASP A 401 15.17 8.45 -8.74
N LEU A 402 14.50 7.92 -7.70
CA LEU A 402 15.08 7.70 -6.39
C LEU A 402 16.23 6.69 -6.41
N VAL A 403 16.04 5.55 -7.11
CA VAL A 403 17.10 4.54 -7.27
C VAL A 403 18.34 5.16 -7.92
N THR A 404 18.15 5.95 -8.98
CA THR A 404 19.24 6.64 -9.68
C THR A 404 19.96 7.63 -8.76
N ASP A 405 19.22 8.39 -7.94
CA ASP A 405 19.80 9.31 -6.96
C ASP A 405 20.62 8.57 -5.88
N ILE A 406 20.12 7.43 -5.38
CA ILE A 406 20.80 6.61 -4.37
C ILE A 406 22.10 6.03 -4.93
N VAL A 407 22.04 5.47 -6.15
CA VAL A 407 23.24 4.89 -6.80
C VAL A 407 24.31 5.96 -7.06
N ALA A 408 23.90 7.14 -7.54
CA ALA A 408 24.81 8.26 -7.69
C ALA A 408 25.46 8.70 -6.37
N ALA A 409 24.73 8.58 -5.25
CA ALA A 409 25.25 8.90 -3.92
C ALA A 409 26.38 7.96 -3.47
N MET A 410 26.48 6.75 -4.02
CA MET A 410 27.58 5.80 -3.75
C MET A 410 28.87 6.17 -4.46
N GLY A 411 28.80 7.01 -5.52
CA GLY A 411 29.94 7.40 -6.31
C GLY A 411 30.92 8.34 -5.60
N ASN A 412 32.00 8.68 -6.32
CA ASN A 412 32.96 9.67 -5.87
C ASN A 412 32.40 11.10 -6.01
N ARG A 413 33.18 12.10 -5.55
CA ARG A 413 32.77 13.53 -5.54
C ARG A 413 32.38 14.03 -6.93
N ASP A 414 33.03 13.59 -7.98
CA ASP A 414 32.78 14.07 -9.35
C ASP A 414 31.50 13.42 -9.91
N ALA A 415 31.27 12.13 -9.68
CA ALA A 415 30.02 11.47 -10.02
C ALA A 415 28.81 12.08 -9.34
N VAL A 416 28.94 12.38 -8.04
CA VAL A 416 27.88 13.04 -7.26
C VAL A 416 27.61 14.47 -7.76
N ARG A 417 28.64 15.24 -8.16
CA ARG A 417 28.48 16.60 -8.68
C ARG A 417 27.88 16.65 -10.08
N SER A 418 28.13 15.63 -10.89
CA SER A 418 27.60 15.56 -12.26
C SER A 418 26.16 15.04 -12.29
N HIS A 419 25.67 14.44 -11.20
CA HIS A 419 24.32 13.91 -11.12
C HIS A 419 23.30 15.00 -10.78
N ALA A 420 22.18 15.02 -11.49
CA ALA A 420 21.06 15.91 -11.21
C ALA A 420 20.05 15.23 -10.25
N PHE A 421 20.30 15.36 -8.95
CA PHE A 421 19.41 14.80 -7.93
C PHE A 421 17.99 15.36 -8.06
N ARG A 422 17.01 14.48 -8.14
CA ARG A 422 15.58 14.85 -8.33
C ARG A 422 14.76 14.73 -7.05
N PHE A 423 14.92 13.64 -6.32
CA PHE A 423 14.21 13.35 -5.09
C PHE A 423 15.07 13.50 -3.87
N ALA A 424 16.35 13.25 -4.00
CA ALA A 424 17.27 13.31 -2.90
C ALA A 424 18.06 14.63 -2.91
N GLN A 425 18.54 15.00 -1.74
CA GLN A 425 19.40 16.17 -1.54
C GLN A 425 20.68 15.74 -0.86
N LEU A 426 21.80 16.33 -1.29
CA LEU A 426 23.06 16.14 -0.61
C LEU A 426 23.11 17.03 0.63
N ALA A 427 23.17 16.42 1.78
CA ALA A 427 23.40 17.10 3.06
C ALA A 427 24.81 16.82 3.54
N ARG A 428 25.50 17.82 4.11
CA ARG A 428 26.77 17.57 4.78
C ARG A 428 26.53 16.69 5.99
N ALA A 429 27.33 15.64 6.19
CA ALA A 429 27.22 14.75 7.33
C ALA A 429 27.21 15.50 8.66
N GLY A 430 28.06 16.54 8.81
CA GLY A 430 28.06 17.41 9.98
C GLY A 430 26.77 18.21 10.18
N ALA A 431 26.04 18.54 9.12
CA ALA A 431 24.74 19.23 9.23
C ALA A 431 23.63 18.27 9.64
N VAL A 432 23.68 17.02 9.15
CA VAL A 432 22.76 15.96 9.58
C VAL A 432 22.94 15.64 11.05
N LEU A 433 24.19 15.51 11.52
CA LEU A 433 24.53 15.32 12.93
C LEU A 433 24.11 16.50 13.82
N ALA A 434 24.14 17.71 13.30
CA ALA A 434 23.73 18.92 14.04
C ALA A 434 22.21 19.16 14.01
N SER A 435 21.46 18.48 13.15
CA SER A 435 20.00 18.58 13.11
C SER A 435 19.41 17.74 14.23
N SER A 436 19.20 18.30 15.41
CA SER A 436 18.62 17.59 16.54
C SER A 436 17.31 16.89 16.17
N GLY A 437 17.43 15.65 15.68
CA GLY A 437 16.37 14.62 15.66
C GLY A 437 15.78 14.24 14.31
N ASP A 438 15.35 15.12 13.41
CA ASP A 438 14.78 14.75 12.10
C ASP A 438 15.86 14.79 11.02
N LEU A 439 16.34 13.58 10.62
CA LEU A 439 17.49 13.44 9.72
C LEU A 439 17.19 13.85 8.27
N VAL A 440 15.92 13.88 7.87
CA VAL A 440 15.49 14.26 6.51
C VAL A 440 14.79 15.62 6.47
N ARG A 441 14.92 16.41 7.52
CA ARG A 441 14.27 17.72 7.63
C ARG A 441 14.67 18.66 6.51
N GLY A 442 13.68 19.14 5.77
CA GLY A 442 13.87 20.10 4.67
C GLY A 442 14.19 19.46 3.32
N SER A 443 14.37 18.14 3.25
CA SER A 443 14.53 17.41 1.99
C SER A 443 13.14 17.08 1.41
N ARG A 444 12.51 18.04 0.74
CA ARG A 444 11.27 17.76 -0.02
C ARG A 444 11.62 17.37 -1.45
N PRO A 445 10.90 16.40 -2.05
CA PRO A 445 11.06 16.09 -3.45
C PRO A 445 10.93 17.38 -4.27
N ARG A 446 11.89 17.66 -5.12
CA ARG A 446 11.71 18.68 -6.14
C ARG A 446 10.67 18.15 -7.09
N ALA A 447 9.58 18.89 -7.28
CA ALA A 447 8.61 18.56 -8.32
C ALA A 447 9.36 18.28 -9.63
N ARG A 448 9.00 17.18 -10.30
CA ARG A 448 9.56 16.85 -11.63
C ARG A 448 9.45 18.11 -12.46
N ARG A 449 10.58 18.73 -12.82
CA ARG A 449 10.59 19.70 -13.90
C ARG A 449 10.27 18.86 -15.14
N SER A 450 8.98 18.82 -15.50
CA SER A 450 8.56 18.35 -16.80
C SER A 450 9.48 19.04 -17.80
N GLN A 451 10.15 18.30 -18.66
CA GLN A 451 10.66 18.83 -19.92
C GLN A 451 9.42 19.15 -20.78
N GLN A 452 8.63 20.11 -20.31
CA GLN A 452 7.55 20.63 -21.11
C GLN A 452 8.19 21.33 -22.29
N ASP A 453 7.74 20.95 -23.47
CA ASP A 453 8.08 21.67 -24.69
C ASP A 453 7.82 23.17 -24.44
N PRO A 454 8.81 24.07 -24.65
CA PRO A 454 8.63 25.50 -24.49
C PRO A 454 7.38 26.03 -25.21
N ALA A 455 7.02 25.43 -26.35
CA ALA A 455 5.84 25.78 -27.11
C ALA A 455 4.54 25.38 -26.35
N GLU A 456 4.47 24.19 -25.75
CA GLU A 456 3.32 23.76 -24.95
C GLU A 456 3.17 24.63 -23.69
N THR A 457 4.29 24.98 -23.04
CA THR A 457 4.28 25.87 -21.88
C THR A 457 3.76 27.26 -22.25
N ALA A 458 4.18 27.82 -23.38
CA ALA A 458 3.71 29.12 -23.87
C ALA A 458 2.19 29.09 -24.20
N VAL A 459 1.72 28.02 -24.86
CA VAL A 459 0.29 27.84 -25.15
C VAL A 459 -0.51 27.73 -23.85
N ARG A 460 -0.03 26.96 -22.87
CA ARG A 460 -0.70 26.82 -21.56
C ARG A 460 -0.78 28.14 -20.81
N VAL A 461 0.29 28.93 -20.79
CA VAL A 461 0.30 30.29 -20.21
C VAL A 461 -0.70 31.21 -20.91
N ALA A 462 -0.72 31.21 -22.26
CA ALA A 462 -1.68 32.01 -23.01
C ALA A 462 -3.14 31.64 -22.69
N GLN A 463 -3.43 30.36 -22.57
CA GLN A 463 -4.76 29.85 -22.15
C GLN A 463 -5.12 30.37 -20.74
N LEU A 464 -4.23 30.20 -19.77
CA LEU A 464 -4.46 30.63 -18.39
C LEU A 464 -4.65 32.12 -18.29
N ILE A 465 -3.88 32.93 -19.06
CA ILE A 465 -4.07 34.40 -19.15
C ILE A 465 -5.45 34.70 -19.72
N GLN A 466 -5.86 34.02 -20.79
CA GLN A 466 -7.18 34.22 -21.39
C GLN A 466 -8.31 33.85 -20.41
N GLU A 467 -8.17 32.76 -19.67
CA GLU A 467 -9.12 32.34 -18.64
C GLU A 467 -9.17 33.34 -17.46
N ALA A 468 -8.02 33.81 -16.99
CA ALA A 468 -7.93 34.81 -15.93
C ALA A 468 -8.54 36.16 -16.33
N ASN A 469 -8.41 36.54 -17.59
CA ASN A 469 -8.94 37.79 -18.15
C ASN A 469 -10.40 37.67 -18.65
N ARG A 470 -10.97 36.46 -18.71
CA ARG A 470 -12.41 36.33 -18.95
C ARG A 470 -13.16 36.99 -17.82
N ALA A 471 -13.71 38.18 -18.11
CA ALA A 471 -14.58 38.92 -17.20
C ALA A 471 -15.92 38.16 -17.11
N GLU A 472 -15.99 37.12 -16.27
CA GLU A 472 -17.29 36.76 -15.73
C GLU A 472 -17.70 37.89 -14.81
N SER A 473 -18.78 38.59 -15.18
CA SER A 473 -19.37 39.62 -14.31
C SER A 473 -19.51 39.07 -12.91
N PRO A 474 -19.03 39.76 -11.87
CA PRO A 474 -19.23 39.28 -10.50
C PRO A 474 -20.72 39.02 -10.31
N ALA A 475 -21.07 37.81 -9.94
CA ALA A 475 -22.47 37.45 -9.68
C ALA A 475 -23.01 38.45 -8.66
N ARG A 476 -23.93 39.35 -9.10
CA ARG A 476 -24.58 40.28 -8.20
C ARG A 476 -25.73 39.51 -7.53
N ILE A 477 -25.50 39.19 -6.28
CA ILE A 477 -26.56 38.64 -5.43
C ILE A 477 -27.58 39.72 -5.21
N GLN A 478 -28.75 39.62 -5.84
CA GLN A 478 -29.82 40.60 -5.71
C GLN A 478 -30.84 40.10 -4.66
N LEU A 479 -30.59 40.44 -3.42
CA LEU A 479 -31.43 40.13 -2.28
C LEU A 479 -31.79 41.40 -1.52
N GLU A 480 -33.08 41.65 -1.34
CA GLU A 480 -33.57 42.61 -0.36
C GLU A 480 -33.85 41.87 0.94
N VAL A 481 -33.29 42.38 2.03
CA VAL A 481 -33.41 41.75 3.36
C VAL A 481 -34.28 42.65 4.24
N GLU A 482 -35.43 42.15 4.64
CA GLU A 482 -36.31 42.83 5.59
C GLU A 482 -36.26 42.13 6.97
N HIS A 483 -36.33 42.92 8.00
CA HIS A 483 -36.43 42.43 9.39
C HIS A 483 -37.81 41.88 9.66
N ARG A 484 -37.87 40.61 10.07
CA ARG A 484 -39.10 39.94 10.51
C ARG A 484 -39.05 39.73 12.02
N ALA A 485 -40.14 39.99 12.71
CA ALA A 485 -40.26 39.63 14.15
C ALA A 485 -40.03 38.11 14.34
N PRO A 486 -39.29 37.68 15.39
CA PRO A 486 -39.00 36.27 15.61
C PRO A 486 -40.29 35.47 15.77
N GLY A 487 -40.57 34.61 14.76
CA GLY A 487 -41.65 33.62 14.82
C GLY A 487 -41.17 32.34 15.49
N GLN A 488 -42.10 31.48 15.91
CA GLN A 488 -41.72 30.15 16.38
C GLN A 488 -41.14 29.33 15.22
N SER A 489 -39.87 29.04 15.27
CA SER A 489 -39.22 28.10 14.33
C SER A 489 -39.77 26.70 14.60
N ARG A 490 -40.36 26.08 13.59
CA ARG A 490 -40.85 24.72 13.68
C ARG A 490 -39.67 23.77 13.48
N VAL A 491 -39.36 23.00 14.53
CA VAL A 491 -38.27 21.99 14.47
C VAL A 491 -38.92 20.61 14.52
N VAL A 492 -38.47 19.71 13.69
CA VAL A 492 -38.87 18.29 13.64
C VAL A 492 -37.62 17.43 13.71
N THR A 493 -37.73 16.20 14.18
CA THR A 493 -36.58 15.29 14.18
C THR A 493 -36.45 14.60 12.83
N LEU A 494 -35.20 14.26 12.47
CA LEU A 494 -34.94 13.51 11.24
C LEU A 494 -35.60 12.13 11.26
N GLY A 495 -35.80 11.53 12.44
CA GLY A 495 -36.53 10.29 12.64
C GLY A 495 -38.02 10.42 12.30
N GLU A 496 -38.69 11.53 12.71
CA GLU A 496 -40.08 11.82 12.35
C GLU A 496 -40.24 12.01 10.85
N LEU A 497 -39.36 12.74 10.21
CA LEU A 497 -39.37 12.94 8.75
C LEU A 497 -39.19 11.61 8.00
N ALA A 498 -38.30 10.74 8.48
CA ALA A 498 -38.09 9.41 7.91
C ALA A 498 -39.31 8.49 8.13
N ALA A 499 -39.93 8.52 9.32
CA ALA A 499 -41.13 7.75 9.63
C ALA A 499 -42.36 8.21 8.82
N ALA A 500 -42.46 9.51 8.56
CA ALA A 500 -43.49 10.09 7.67
C ALA A 500 -43.26 9.83 6.18
N GLY A 501 -42.11 9.22 5.79
CA GLY A 501 -41.76 9.00 4.41
C GLY A 501 -41.39 10.28 3.63
N THR A 502 -41.22 11.39 4.33
CA THR A 502 -40.85 12.68 3.77
C THR A 502 -39.38 12.68 3.28
N VAL A 503 -38.56 11.95 4.00
CA VAL A 503 -37.14 11.74 3.65
C VAL A 503 -36.80 10.26 3.64
N ARG A 504 -35.80 9.89 2.84
CA ARG A 504 -35.28 8.53 2.77
C ARG A 504 -33.80 8.52 3.09
N VAL A 505 -33.42 7.75 4.11
CA VAL A 505 -31.99 7.54 4.44
C VAL A 505 -31.48 6.28 3.74
N ILE A 506 -30.45 6.43 2.92
CA ILE A 506 -29.85 5.37 2.12
C ILE A 506 -28.41 5.18 2.64
N PRO A 507 -28.01 3.95 3.01
CA PRO A 507 -26.63 3.69 3.42
C PRO A 507 -25.67 3.86 2.24
N GLY A 508 -24.45 4.34 2.53
CA GLY A 508 -23.37 4.42 1.55
C GLY A 508 -22.90 3.04 1.09
N ASN A 509 -22.24 3.02 -0.06
CA ASN A 509 -21.69 1.81 -0.65
C ASN A 509 -20.42 1.38 0.12
N ARG A 510 -20.20 0.10 0.24
CA ARG A 510 -18.94 -0.45 0.77
C ARG A 510 -17.99 -0.65 -0.40
N LEU A 511 -17.15 0.35 -0.65
CA LEU A 511 -16.17 0.33 -1.72
C LEU A 511 -14.87 -0.31 -1.22
N ASP A 512 -14.18 -0.98 -2.14
CA ASP A 512 -12.79 -1.37 -1.94
C ASP A 512 -11.91 -0.12 -2.12
N PRO A 513 -11.00 0.19 -1.18
CA PRO A 513 -10.10 1.33 -1.34
C PRO A 513 -9.28 1.32 -2.63
N ALA A 514 -8.97 0.13 -3.16
CA ALA A 514 -8.23 -0.02 -4.41
C ALA A 514 -9.00 0.44 -5.66
N ASP A 515 -10.34 0.52 -5.59
CA ASP A 515 -11.16 1.00 -6.70
C ASP A 515 -11.37 2.52 -6.68
N VAL A 516 -10.93 3.19 -5.62
CA VAL A 516 -11.05 4.64 -5.43
C VAL A 516 -9.73 5.30 -5.84
N THR A 517 -9.79 6.13 -6.86
CA THR A 517 -8.64 6.81 -7.47
C THR A 517 -8.82 8.34 -7.41
N SER A 518 -7.87 9.10 -7.93
CA SER A 518 -7.98 10.56 -8.10
C SER A 518 -8.19 11.01 -9.55
N SER A 519 -8.30 10.05 -10.49
CA SER A 519 -8.26 10.36 -11.94
C SER A 519 -9.42 9.74 -12.73
N ALA A 520 -10.45 9.22 -12.07
CA ALA A 520 -11.64 8.67 -12.70
C ALA A 520 -12.77 9.72 -12.83
N ASP A 521 -13.92 9.31 -13.39
CA ASP A 521 -14.98 10.21 -13.82
C ASP A 521 -16.12 10.41 -12.81
N VAL A 522 -16.28 9.53 -11.82
CA VAL A 522 -17.39 9.60 -10.85
C VAL A 522 -16.87 10.01 -9.48
N PRO A 523 -17.32 11.15 -8.91
CA PRO A 523 -16.91 11.58 -7.57
C PRO A 523 -17.31 10.59 -6.48
N VAL A 524 -16.43 10.39 -5.49
CA VAL A 524 -16.70 9.62 -4.29
C VAL A 524 -16.84 10.56 -3.10
N ILE A 525 -17.95 10.45 -2.38
CA ILE A 525 -18.21 11.24 -1.16
C ILE A 525 -18.20 10.30 0.04
N GLY A 526 -17.20 10.40 0.88
CA GLY A 526 -17.05 9.65 2.13
C GLY A 526 -17.06 10.57 3.36
N ALA A 527 -16.59 10.05 4.48
CA ALA A 527 -16.54 10.81 5.74
C ALA A 527 -15.62 12.03 5.63
N ASP A 528 -14.50 11.93 4.92
CA ASP A 528 -13.52 13.00 4.78
C ASP A 528 -14.08 14.20 4.01
N GLU A 529 -14.82 13.95 2.90
CA GLU A 529 -15.49 14.98 2.12
C GLU A 529 -16.62 15.64 2.90
N VAL A 530 -17.37 14.84 3.65
CA VAL A 530 -18.52 15.32 4.45
C VAL A 530 -18.06 16.21 5.61
N VAL A 531 -16.94 15.87 6.26
CA VAL A 531 -16.37 16.68 7.37
C VAL A 531 -15.50 17.84 6.83
N GLY A 532 -15.21 17.88 5.53
CA GLY A 532 -14.47 18.96 4.89
C GLY A 532 -12.95 18.86 5.02
N THR A 533 -12.42 17.71 5.46
CA THR A 533 -10.96 17.44 5.45
C THR A 533 -10.44 17.16 4.05
N ARG A 534 -11.35 16.84 3.12
CA ARG A 534 -11.07 16.58 1.70
C ARG A 534 -12.14 17.25 0.84
N ARG A 535 -11.78 17.68 -0.36
CA ARG A 535 -12.75 18.28 -1.31
C ARG A 535 -13.49 17.18 -2.05
N VAL A 536 -14.77 17.40 -2.35
CA VAL A 536 -15.55 16.53 -3.24
C VAL A 536 -14.92 16.58 -4.64
N GLY A 537 -14.69 15.40 -5.22
CA GLY A 537 -14.03 15.24 -6.53
C GLY A 537 -12.53 14.93 -6.45
N GLU A 538 -11.88 15.03 -5.29
CA GLU A 538 -10.49 14.57 -5.12
C GLU A 538 -10.39 13.04 -5.13
N ARG A 539 -11.44 12.35 -4.68
CA ARG A 539 -11.58 10.89 -4.82
C ARG A 539 -12.66 10.59 -5.85
N THR A 540 -12.34 9.67 -6.73
CA THR A 540 -13.20 9.27 -7.83
C THR A 540 -13.19 7.76 -8.01
N ILE A 541 -14.19 7.24 -8.71
CA ILE A 541 -14.25 5.83 -9.09
C ILE A 541 -14.62 5.73 -10.57
N ASP A 542 -14.02 4.78 -11.28
CA ASP A 542 -14.38 4.51 -12.66
C ASP A 542 -15.81 3.99 -12.76
N ARG A 543 -16.57 4.53 -13.69
CA ARG A 543 -18.00 4.21 -13.89
C ARG A 543 -18.23 2.75 -14.21
N LEU A 544 -17.40 2.16 -15.06
CA LEU A 544 -17.52 0.77 -15.48
C LEU A 544 -17.17 -0.15 -14.31
N THR A 545 -16.09 0.17 -13.59
CA THR A 545 -15.68 -0.54 -12.37
C THR A 545 -16.80 -0.50 -11.33
N PHE A 546 -17.41 0.67 -11.07
CA PHE A 546 -18.51 0.77 -10.13
C PHE A 546 -19.73 -0.06 -10.55
N SER A 547 -20.13 0.01 -11.81
CA SER A 547 -21.30 -0.73 -12.32
C SER A 547 -21.09 -2.26 -12.32
N THR A 548 -19.86 -2.73 -12.54
CA THR A 548 -19.55 -4.17 -12.63
C THR A 548 -19.26 -4.78 -11.25
N ARG A 549 -18.48 -4.11 -10.40
CA ARG A 549 -18.10 -4.63 -9.08
C ARG A 549 -19.13 -4.37 -7.99
N TYR A 550 -19.97 -3.34 -8.17
CA TYR A 550 -20.99 -2.93 -7.20
C TYR A 550 -22.39 -2.87 -7.81
N PRO A 551 -22.96 -3.99 -8.31
CA PRO A 551 -24.22 -4.00 -9.06
C PRO A 551 -25.44 -3.54 -8.23
N SER A 552 -25.35 -3.55 -6.90
CA SER A 552 -26.34 -2.97 -5.99
C SER A 552 -26.03 -1.55 -5.57
N GLY A 553 -24.91 -1.01 -6.05
CA GLY A 553 -24.46 0.34 -5.77
C GLY A 553 -25.43 1.40 -6.31
N ARG A 554 -25.46 2.55 -5.67
CA ARG A 554 -26.37 3.64 -6.03
C ARG A 554 -25.61 4.93 -6.16
N TYR A 555 -25.99 5.69 -7.17
CA TYR A 555 -25.59 7.08 -7.34
C TYR A 555 -26.50 8.01 -6.56
N THR A 556 -25.99 9.16 -6.21
CA THR A 556 -26.79 10.28 -5.71
C THR A 556 -27.66 10.87 -6.82
N GLU A 557 -28.74 11.52 -6.41
CA GLU A 557 -29.54 12.39 -7.27
C GLU A 557 -29.23 13.87 -6.94
N PRO A 558 -29.45 14.80 -7.87
CA PRO A 558 -29.25 16.22 -7.60
C PRO A 558 -30.04 16.68 -6.36
N GLY A 559 -29.36 17.36 -5.43
CA GLY A 559 -29.96 17.83 -4.18
C GLY A 559 -29.97 16.80 -3.04
N ASP A 560 -29.42 15.60 -3.24
CA ASP A 560 -29.21 14.65 -2.14
C ASP A 560 -28.24 15.23 -1.11
N ILE A 561 -28.54 15.00 0.17
CA ILE A 561 -27.69 15.42 1.28
C ILE A 561 -26.88 14.21 1.75
N VAL A 562 -25.55 14.30 1.65
CA VAL A 562 -24.66 13.28 2.18
C VAL A 562 -24.23 13.68 3.58
N PHE A 563 -24.43 12.81 4.56
CA PHE A 563 -24.08 13.08 5.94
C PHE A 563 -23.35 11.91 6.60
N CYS A 564 -22.52 12.23 7.57
CA CYS A 564 -21.76 11.26 8.35
C CYS A 564 -21.69 11.68 9.81
N SER A 565 -21.72 10.68 10.69
CA SER A 565 -21.33 10.84 12.10
C SER A 565 -20.20 9.83 12.35
N SER A 566 -19.01 10.32 12.55
CA SER A 566 -17.79 9.54 12.76
C SER A 566 -16.99 10.10 13.95
N PRO A 567 -15.99 9.36 14.46
CA PRO A 567 -15.09 9.90 15.47
C PRO A 567 -14.34 11.17 15.05
N ALA A 568 -14.24 11.44 13.74
CA ALA A 568 -13.63 12.65 13.18
C ALA A 568 -14.60 13.86 13.20
N GLY A 569 -15.88 13.66 13.46
CA GLY A 569 -16.89 14.70 13.53
C GLY A 569 -18.22 14.32 12.90
N VAL A 570 -19.16 15.25 13.02
CA VAL A 570 -20.46 15.21 12.34
C VAL A 570 -20.39 16.23 11.21
N GLY A 571 -20.89 15.87 10.03
CA GLY A 571 -20.94 16.78 8.89
C GLY A 571 -22.03 16.39 7.90
N ALA A 572 -22.37 17.33 7.03
CA ALA A 572 -23.27 17.11 5.91
C ALA A 572 -22.92 18.02 4.74
N VAL A 573 -23.08 17.52 3.53
CA VAL A 573 -22.86 18.24 2.27
C VAL A 573 -24.00 17.96 1.30
N VAL A 574 -24.42 18.96 0.55
CA VAL A 574 -25.40 18.80 -0.52
C VAL A 574 -24.71 18.45 -1.82
N ASP A 575 -25.06 17.34 -2.42
CA ASP A 575 -24.60 16.99 -3.78
C ASP A 575 -25.52 17.67 -4.81
N VAL A 576 -25.14 18.86 -5.19
CA VAL A 576 -25.94 19.71 -6.09
C VAL A 576 -26.03 19.10 -7.50
N ALA A 577 -24.94 18.54 -7.99
CA ALA A 577 -24.87 17.95 -9.32
C ALA A 577 -25.49 16.55 -9.38
N GLY A 578 -25.44 15.82 -8.26
CA GLY A 578 -25.78 14.41 -8.23
C GLY A 578 -24.72 13.56 -8.94
N PHE A 579 -25.06 12.29 -9.13
CA PHE A 579 -24.23 11.32 -9.84
C PHE A 579 -22.89 11.00 -9.14
N SER A 580 -22.82 11.24 -7.82
CA SER A 580 -21.70 10.82 -6.98
C SER A 580 -21.95 9.45 -6.36
N VAL A 581 -20.88 8.76 -5.98
CA VAL A 581 -20.94 7.51 -5.23
C VAL A 581 -20.64 7.79 -3.76
N VAL A 582 -21.58 7.48 -2.87
CA VAL A 582 -21.38 7.67 -1.43
C VAL A 582 -20.74 6.43 -0.81
N MET A 583 -19.62 6.62 -0.13
CA MET A 583 -18.86 5.57 0.54
C MET A 583 -19.24 5.49 2.03
N ALA A 584 -19.50 4.27 2.52
CA ALA A 584 -19.72 4.03 3.95
C ALA A 584 -18.50 4.49 4.78
N PRO A 585 -18.71 5.06 5.99
CA PRO A 585 -19.94 5.11 6.80
C PRO A 585 -20.90 6.26 6.47
N ALA A 586 -20.58 7.13 5.49
CA ALA A 586 -21.49 8.20 5.09
C ALA A 586 -22.81 7.65 4.51
N ARG A 587 -23.87 8.43 4.60
CA ARG A 587 -25.24 8.09 4.21
C ARG A 587 -25.82 9.18 3.36
N VAL A 588 -26.74 8.82 2.48
CA VAL A 588 -27.54 9.76 1.69
C VAL A 588 -28.87 10.01 2.38
N LEU A 589 -29.23 11.26 2.55
CA LEU A 589 -30.56 11.71 2.90
C LEU A 589 -31.22 12.29 1.63
N ARG A 590 -32.18 11.58 1.10
CA ARG A 590 -32.95 12.00 -0.08
C ARG A 590 -34.29 12.56 0.32
N LEU A 591 -34.59 13.77 -0.11
CA LEU A 591 -35.89 14.37 0.07
C LEU A 591 -36.89 13.77 -0.92
N ASN A 592 -38.09 13.42 -0.46
CA ASN A 592 -39.13 12.92 -1.36
C ASN A 592 -39.66 14.10 -2.21
N ARG A 593 -40.08 13.83 -3.44
CA ARG A 593 -40.69 14.84 -4.35
C ARG A 593 -41.94 15.54 -3.74
N HIS A 594 -42.57 14.89 -2.78
CA HIS A 594 -43.73 15.43 -2.04
C HIS A 594 -43.37 15.93 -0.62
N ALA A 595 -42.05 16.20 -0.40
CA ALA A 595 -41.61 16.78 0.87
C ALA A 595 -42.27 18.17 1.08
N PRO A 596 -42.55 18.55 2.31
CA PRO A 596 -43.06 19.89 2.60
C PRO A 596 -42.10 20.96 2.06
N PRO A 597 -42.60 22.04 1.46
CA PRO A 597 -41.79 23.08 0.86
C PRO A 597 -40.84 23.78 1.83
N GLY A 598 -40.94 23.56 3.14
CA GLY A 598 -40.02 24.08 4.14
C GLY A 598 -38.72 23.26 4.37
N LEU A 599 -38.54 22.12 3.66
CA LEU A 599 -37.31 21.34 3.72
C LEU A 599 -36.36 21.76 2.62
N VAL A 600 -35.53 22.75 2.87
CA VAL A 600 -34.49 23.25 1.97
C VAL A 600 -33.22 22.41 2.18
N PRO A 601 -32.63 21.73 1.17
CA PRO A 601 -31.48 20.83 1.32
C PRO A 601 -30.31 21.42 2.10
N ASP A 602 -29.93 22.64 1.80
CA ASP A 602 -28.81 23.34 2.45
C ASP A 602 -29.10 23.68 3.91
N ALA A 603 -30.33 24.08 4.24
CA ALA A 603 -30.74 24.31 5.61
C ALA A 603 -30.73 23.01 6.43
N VAL A 604 -31.14 21.91 5.81
CA VAL A 604 -31.08 20.56 6.42
C VAL A 604 -29.61 20.15 6.61
N ALA A 605 -28.77 20.28 5.60
CA ALA A 605 -27.35 19.93 5.68
C ALA A 605 -26.64 20.72 6.80
N ARG A 606 -26.92 22.03 6.91
CA ARG A 606 -26.38 22.86 7.99
C ARG A 606 -26.83 22.36 9.37
N ALA A 607 -28.11 22.07 9.53
CA ALA A 607 -28.65 21.55 10.79
C ALA A 607 -28.01 20.20 11.18
N LEU A 608 -27.78 19.33 10.19
CA LEU A 608 -27.10 18.05 10.43
C LEU A 608 -25.62 18.23 10.82
N THR A 609 -24.93 19.21 10.27
CA THR A 609 -23.54 19.54 10.64
C THR A 609 -23.44 20.08 12.07
N GLU A 610 -24.44 20.83 12.52
CA GLU A 610 -24.52 21.40 13.87
C GLU A 610 -25.13 20.42 14.90
N ALA A 611 -25.56 19.22 14.46
CA ALA A 611 -26.23 18.25 15.31
C ALA A 611 -25.28 17.60 16.33
N PRO A 612 -25.71 17.31 17.53
CA PRO A 612 -24.89 16.65 18.54
C PRO A 612 -24.52 15.23 18.09
N PRO A 613 -23.27 14.77 18.27
CA PRO A 613 -22.84 13.43 17.87
C PRO A 613 -23.52 12.31 18.69
N ALA A 614 -24.03 12.64 19.87
CA ALA A 614 -24.73 11.70 20.76
C ALA A 614 -26.21 11.51 20.37
N GLY A 615 -26.74 10.29 20.51
CA GLY A 615 -28.19 10.01 20.33
C GLY A 615 -28.57 9.42 18.96
N GLY A 616 -27.66 9.33 18.04
CA GLY A 616 -27.91 8.81 16.68
C GLY A 616 -28.73 9.75 15.79
N TRP A 617 -28.60 9.63 14.49
CA TRP A 617 -29.14 10.55 13.49
C TRP A 617 -30.66 10.74 13.54
N ARG A 618 -31.44 9.77 14.10
CA ARG A 618 -32.89 9.88 14.20
C ARG A 618 -33.35 10.97 15.15
N ALA A 619 -32.57 11.28 16.16
CA ALA A 619 -32.87 12.31 17.15
C ALA A 619 -32.43 13.72 16.71
N TRP A 620 -31.74 13.86 15.59
CA TRP A 620 -31.22 15.15 15.16
C TRP A 620 -32.33 16.13 14.77
N PRO A 621 -32.29 17.37 15.29
CA PRO A 621 -33.29 18.37 14.99
C PRO A 621 -33.08 18.97 13.61
N VAL A 622 -34.17 19.11 12.86
CA VAL A 622 -34.20 19.74 11.53
C VAL A 622 -35.16 20.93 11.59
N PRO A 623 -34.70 22.17 11.46
CA PRO A 623 -35.54 23.34 11.36
C PRO A 623 -36.26 23.39 10.02
N LEU A 624 -37.54 23.68 10.01
CA LEU A 624 -38.30 23.92 8.78
C LEU A 624 -38.28 25.40 8.43
N VAL A 625 -37.86 25.69 7.21
CA VAL A 625 -37.92 27.06 6.67
C VAL A 625 -39.40 27.45 6.44
N PRO A 626 -39.83 28.69 6.76
CA PRO A 626 -41.16 29.15 6.41
C PRO A 626 -41.44 28.94 4.93
N THR A 627 -42.64 28.46 4.61
CA THR A 627 -43.00 28.03 3.23
C THR A 627 -42.93 29.17 2.21
N ASP A 628 -43.20 30.38 2.64
CA ASP A 628 -43.10 31.62 1.85
C ASP A 628 -41.64 32.02 1.54
N GLN A 629 -40.69 31.52 2.32
CA GLN A 629 -39.27 31.84 2.21
C GLN A 629 -38.44 30.72 1.56
N ALA A 630 -38.95 29.50 1.50
CA ALA A 630 -38.17 28.33 1.10
C ALA A 630 -37.61 28.47 -0.31
N SER A 631 -38.44 28.80 -1.29
CA SER A 631 -37.98 28.94 -2.69
C SER A 631 -37.07 30.14 -2.92
N VAL A 632 -37.22 31.20 -2.12
CA VAL A 632 -36.37 32.38 -2.18
C VAL A 632 -34.98 32.03 -1.62
N LEU A 633 -34.95 31.32 -0.48
CA LEU A 633 -33.72 30.86 0.15
C LEU A 633 -32.96 29.89 -0.76
N GLU A 634 -33.64 28.89 -1.34
CA GLU A 634 -33.00 27.95 -2.30
C GLU A 634 -32.33 28.66 -3.47
N ARG A 635 -33.02 29.63 -4.09
CA ARG A 635 -32.48 30.39 -5.20
C ARG A 635 -31.28 31.24 -4.76
N ALA A 636 -31.39 31.93 -3.64
CA ALA A 636 -30.30 32.73 -3.09
C ALA A 636 -29.06 31.89 -2.78
N LEU A 637 -29.25 30.73 -2.17
CA LEU A 637 -28.14 29.80 -1.88
C LEU A 637 -27.52 29.26 -3.14
N ALA A 638 -28.31 28.89 -4.16
CA ALA A 638 -27.78 28.43 -5.46
C ALA A 638 -26.94 29.52 -6.16
N GLU A 639 -27.39 30.80 -6.12
CA GLU A 639 -26.62 31.92 -6.65
C GLU A 639 -25.29 32.12 -5.87
N ILE A 640 -25.34 32.06 -4.53
CA ILE A 640 -24.16 32.17 -3.68
C ILE A 640 -23.14 31.05 -3.97
N PHE A 641 -23.60 29.79 -4.06
CA PHE A 641 -22.75 28.65 -4.34
C PHE A 641 -22.13 28.71 -5.75
N THR A 642 -22.92 29.17 -6.74
CA THR A 642 -22.41 29.40 -8.10
C THR A 642 -21.33 30.48 -8.11
N ALA A 643 -21.55 31.60 -7.43
CA ALA A 643 -20.59 32.68 -7.31
C ALA A 643 -19.30 32.21 -6.61
N ARG A 644 -19.44 31.42 -5.55
CA ARG A 644 -18.33 30.83 -4.82
C ARG A 644 -17.51 29.88 -5.70
N ALA A 645 -18.17 28.94 -6.39
CA ALA A 645 -17.51 28.00 -7.28
C ALA A 645 -16.73 28.71 -8.41
N ASN A 646 -17.29 29.79 -8.95
CA ASN A 646 -16.62 30.63 -9.95
C ASN A 646 -15.39 31.34 -9.37
N ALA A 647 -15.51 31.86 -8.14
CA ALA A 647 -14.37 32.50 -7.45
C ALA A 647 -13.25 31.52 -7.12
N GLU A 648 -13.58 30.30 -6.65
CA GLU A 648 -12.61 29.24 -6.37
C GLU A 648 -11.89 28.78 -7.64
N ARG A 649 -12.62 28.63 -8.76
CA ARG A 649 -12.05 28.29 -10.08
C ARG A 649 -11.10 29.37 -10.57
N ARG A 650 -11.49 30.64 -10.41
CA ARG A 650 -10.63 31.77 -10.78
C ARG A 650 -9.35 31.82 -9.94
N LEU A 651 -9.45 31.56 -8.65
CA LEU A 651 -8.29 31.49 -7.75
C LEU A 651 -7.34 30.36 -8.19
N ALA A 652 -7.88 29.17 -8.45
CA ALA A 652 -7.09 28.03 -8.92
C ALA A 652 -6.39 28.31 -10.26
N ASN A 653 -7.04 29.00 -11.20
CA ASN A 653 -6.44 29.41 -12.47
C ASN A 653 -5.32 30.46 -12.28
N LEU A 654 -5.47 31.40 -11.35
CA LEU A 654 -4.43 32.34 -11.01
C LEU A 654 -3.22 31.69 -10.35
N ASP A 655 -3.46 30.76 -9.44
CA ASP A 655 -2.40 29.97 -8.79
C ASP A 655 -1.65 29.12 -9.83
N ALA A 656 -2.36 28.45 -10.74
CA ALA A 656 -1.78 27.71 -11.84
C ALA A 656 -0.98 28.59 -12.79
N LEU A 657 -1.47 29.79 -13.10
CA LEU A 657 -0.76 30.79 -13.95
C LEU A 657 0.54 31.23 -13.26
N ALA A 658 0.48 31.57 -11.97
CA ALA A 658 1.65 31.98 -11.20
C ALA A 658 2.72 30.86 -11.17
N ALA A 659 2.31 29.63 -10.92
CA ALA A 659 3.21 28.47 -10.92
C ALA A 659 3.83 28.25 -12.31
N THR A 660 3.01 28.21 -13.37
CA THR A 660 3.48 27.96 -14.75
C THR A 660 4.41 29.06 -15.27
N LEU A 661 4.13 30.33 -14.94
CA LEU A 661 5.02 31.46 -15.26
C LEU A 661 6.36 31.31 -14.53
N THR A 662 6.32 31.05 -13.24
CA THR A 662 7.52 30.89 -12.43
C THR A 662 8.40 29.75 -12.96
N ASP A 663 7.81 28.58 -13.21
CA ASP A 663 8.52 27.42 -13.73
C ASP A 663 9.04 27.66 -15.15
N GLY A 664 8.24 28.28 -16.02
CA GLY A 664 8.62 28.57 -17.38
C GLY A 664 9.80 29.55 -17.47
N VAL A 665 9.84 30.57 -16.63
CA VAL A 665 10.96 31.55 -16.61
C VAL A 665 12.19 30.93 -15.94
N THR A 666 12.03 30.25 -14.83
CA THR A 666 13.16 29.61 -14.11
C THR A 666 13.83 28.50 -14.88
N SER A 667 13.06 27.80 -15.72
CA SER A 667 13.60 26.76 -16.65
C SER A 667 14.21 27.37 -17.92
N GLY A 668 14.03 28.66 -18.17
CA GLY A 668 14.47 29.30 -19.41
C GLY A 668 13.56 29.04 -20.63
N ALA A 669 12.40 28.37 -20.40
CA ALA A 669 11.42 28.10 -21.46
C ALA A 669 10.60 29.30 -21.88
N LEU A 670 10.46 30.28 -21.00
CA LEU A 670 9.70 31.53 -21.23
C LEU A 670 10.53 32.76 -20.98
N THR A 671 10.29 33.81 -21.78
CA THR A 671 10.75 35.18 -21.54
C THR A 671 9.54 36.08 -21.40
N LEU A 672 9.45 36.88 -20.33
CA LEU A 672 8.32 37.77 -20.07
C LEU A 672 8.67 39.20 -20.48
N THR A 673 7.71 39.82 -21.15
CA THR A 673 7.72 41.28 -21.41
C THR A 673 6.42 41.87 -20.87
N LEU A 674 6.54 42.92 -20.07
CA LEU A 674 5.37 43.65 -19.60
C LEU A 674 4.82 44.52 -20.73
N ASN A 675 3.54 44.33 -21.04
CA ASN A 675 2.86 45.32 -21.91
C ASN A 675 2.71 46.63 -21.15
N SER A 676 3.37 47.68 -21.59
CA SER A 676 3.15 49.03 -21.05
C SER A 676 1.68 49.38 -21.24
N PRO A 677 0.98 49.90 -20.23
CA PRO A 677 -0.39 50.37 -20.43
C PRO A 677 -0.35 51.48 -21.47
N THR A 678 -1.12 51.35 -22.53
CA THR A 678 -1.35 52.42 -23.51
C THR A 678 -1.90 53.62 -22.73
N PRO A 679 -1.31 54.84 -22.84
CA PRO A 679 -1.89 55.99 -22.20
C PRO A 679 -3.31 56.17 -22.77
N THR A 680 -4.30 56.21 -21.94
CA THR A 680 -5.64 56.63 -22.29
C THR A 680 -5.55 58.14 -22.66
N ASP A 681 -5.63 58.40 -23.95
CA ASP A 681 -5.89 59.73 -24.49
C ASP A 681 -7.31 60.15 -24.09
N ASP A 682 -7.44 60.80 -22.95
CA ASP A 682 -8.66 61.52 -22.57
C ASP A 682 -8.26 62.69 -21.66
N ASP A 683 -7.81 63.77 -22.29
CA ASP A 683 -7.93 65.11 -21.72
C ASP A 683 -8.27 66.16 -22.84
N PRO A 684 -9.55 66.39 -23.11
CA PRO A 684 -9.97 67.48 -23.91
C PRO A 684 -10.42 68.64 -23.03
N THR A 685 -9.46 69.37 -22.42
CA THR A 685 -9.79 70.67 -21.87
C THR A 685 -8.54 71.56 -21.78
N GLU A 686 -8.30 72.37 -22.81
CA GLU A 686 -7.85 73.73 -22.64
C GLU A 686 -7.69 74.44 -24.02
N GLN A 687 -8.80 74.88 -24.50
CA GLN A 687 -8.80 76.04 -25.39
C GLN A 687 -9.91 76.97 -24.96
N ARG A 688 -9.53 77.98 -24.13
CA ARG A 688 -10.12 79.31 -24.09
C ARG A 688 -9.26 80.20 -23.22
N GLY A 689 -8.70 81.27 -23.86
CA GLY A 689 -8.15 82.43 -23.22
C GLY A 689 -7.05 83.03 -24.05
#